data_402f601a1517861474d7464445a44dc1
#
_entry.id   402f601a1517861474d7464445a44dc1
#
_cell.length_a   1.000
_cell.length_b   1.000
_cell.length_c   1.000
_cell.angle_alpha   90.00
_cell.angle_beta   90.00
_cell.angle_gamma   90.00
#
_symmetry.space_group_name_H-M   'P 1'
#
loop_
_entity.id
_entity.type
_entity.pdbx_description
1 polymer ?
#
loop_
_entity_poly.entity_id
_entity_poly.type
_entity_poly.pdbx_seq_one_letter_code
_entity_poly.pdbx_strand_id
1 'polypeptide(L)'
;MSRDTHYDESQIQVLEGLEAVRRRPGMYIGSTDERGLHHLVYEIVDNAVDEALAGFCDTINVTLFPDGSVQVEDNGRGFPVGIHPKMKRPAVEVCLTVLHAGDKFGGGGYKVSGGLHGVGASVVNALSRHLQVNVYQDGKIYQQEYQRGKVLYDLKVVGETQRTGTTIRFWPDVKTGEKPEPGIFETGNFDFDTLRTRFREMAFLNKGIRITITDEREDEVKTQTYHYEGGIISFVEHLNRNKEPLFEKPIYIEGVKETSTVEVALQWNAGYNETVLSFANNILTPEGGTHLAGFRSALTRVINNYGRKAKILKDNDPNLTGDDVREGLTAIISVKLVEPQFEGQTKSKLGNSEIRPLVDALVADKLEAYFEETPAAARAVMDKCLAASRAREAARKAREATRRKTALESAALPGKLADCSERDPSKCEIFLVEGDSAGGSAKEGRDRHYQAILPLRGKILNVEKTREDRILGNAEIKAMITAFGGGFGKSFDPSKLRYHRIVCMTDADVDGSHIRILLLTFFYRHMPKLIEEGYVYIAQPPLYKVTKGKTSRYVYDDSALKAYLAELGKDAKPDIQRYKGLGEMSATQLWDTTMNPETRVMYKVTLKDAIAADELFTLLMGDQVEPRREFIEQNAKLVADLDI
;
A
#
# COMPACT_ATOMS: atom_id res chain seq x y z
N MET A 1 -21.93 21.12 39.54
CA MET A 1 -22.91 20.45 38.66
C MET A 1 -22.68 18.96 38.79
N SER A 2 -23.55 18.25 39.53
CA SER A 2 -23.51 16.79 39.65
C SER A 2 -23.84 16.19 38.29
N ARG A 3 -22.91 15.39 37.74
CA ARG A 3 -23.22 14.56 36.56
C ARG A 3 -24.21 13.48 37.04
N ASP A 4 -25.44 13.59 36.59
CA ASP A 4 -26.42 12.51 36.69
C ASP A 4 -25.95 11.36 35.79
N THR A 5 -25.26 10.37 36.36
CA THR A 5 -24.73 9.18 35.70
C THR A 5 -25.64 7.98 35.94
N HIS A 6 -26.96 8.16 35.71
CA HIS A 6 -27.85 7.00 35.67
C HIS A 6 -27.67 6.31 34.31
N TYR A 7 -26.84 5.25 34.30
CA TYR A 7 -26.76 4.31 33.17
C TYR A 7 -27.79 3.22 33.44
N ASP A 8 -28.86 3.21 32.67
CA ASP A 8 -29.91 2.22 32.76
C ASP A 8 -30.18 1.54 31.38
N GLU A 9 -31.05 0.54 31.37
CA GLU A 9 -31.44 -0.24 30.22
C GLU A 9 -32.04 0.59 29.07
N SER A 10 -32.58 1.77 29.32
CA SER A 10 -33.14 2.66 28.32
C SER A 10 -32.08 3.31 27.42
N GLN A 11 -30.82 3.33 27.89
CA GLN A 11 -29.67 3.87 27.16
C GLN A 11 -29.05 2.85 26.21
N ILE A 12 -29.47 1.57 26.29
CA ILE A 12 -29.02 0.50 25.41
C ILE A 12 -29.81 0.61 24.08
N GLN A 13 -29.15 1.11 23.02
CA GLN A 13 -29.75 1.17 21.69
C GLN A 13 -29.41 -0.10 20.91
N VAL A 14 -30.42 -0.82 20.46
CA VAL A 14 -30.30 -1.94 19.53
C VAL A 14 -30.46 -1.41 18.11
N LEU A 15 -29.44 -1.58 17.27
CA LEU A 15 -29.47 -1.25 15.86
C LEU A 15 -29.69 -2.52 15.06
N GLU A 16 -30.73 -2.54 14.23
CA GLU A 16 -31.08 -3.69 13.41
C GLU A 16 -30.83 -3.44 11.91
N GLY A 17 -30.43 -4.49 11.20
CA GLY A 17 -30.29 -4.50 9.76
C GLY A 17 -29.30 -3.45 9.21
N LEU A 18 -29.66 -2.84 8.08
CA LEU A 18 -28.80 -1.89 7.37
C LEU A 18 -28.65 -0.53 8.05
N GLU A 19 -29.48 -0.21 9.05
CA GLU A 19 -29.31 1.02 9.84
C GLU A 19 -28.04 0.98 10.69
N ALA A 20 -27.67 -0.21 11.19
CA ALA A 20 -26.41 -0.40 11.93
C ALA A 20 -25.21 -0.06 11.04
N VAL A 21 -25.22 -0.45 9.76
CA VAL A 21 -24.19 -0.14 8.78
C VAL A 21 -24.06 1.38 8.57
N ARG A 22 -25.17 2.07 8.38
CA ARG A 22 -25.18 3.51 8.15
C ARG A 22 -24.73 4.33 9.36
N ARG A 23 -25.03 3.87 10.56
CA ARG A 23 -24.60 4.54 11.80
C ARG A 23 -23.12 4.31 12.16
N ARG A 24 -22.57 3.15 11.81
CA ARG A 24 -21.17 2.79 12.07
C ARG A 24 -20.48 2.18 10.86
N PRO A 25 -20.36 2.93 9.75
CA PRO A 25 -19.80 2.42 8.51
C PRO A 25 -18.36 1.93 8.67
N GLY A 26 -17.55 2.56 9.51
CA GLY A 26 -16.16 2.15 9.78
C GLY A 26 -16.01 0.72 10.29
N MET A 27 -17.05 0.12 10.90
CA MET A 27 -17.02 -1.31 11.29
C MET A 27 -17.06 -2.26 10.10
N TYR A 28 -17.58 -1.82 8.94
CA TYR A 28 -17.78 -2.64 7.74
C TYR A 28 -16.78 -2.33 6.64
N ILE A 29 -16.43 -1.05 6.45
CA ILE A 29 -15.55 -0.57 5.37
C ILE A 29 -14.26 0.10 5.89
N GLY A 30 -13.99 0.05 7.19
CA GLY A 30 -12.77 0.57 7.82
C GLY A 30 -12.75 2.08 8.03
N SER A 31 -13.13 2.88 7.04
CA SER A 31 -13.18 4.35 7.12
C SER A 31 -14.28 4.94 6.24
N THR A 32 -14.53 6.25 6.34
CA THR A 32 -15.45 6.98 5.46
C THR A 32 -14.72 7.97 4.55
N ASP A 33 -13.40 7.87 4.51
CA ASP A 33 -12.52 8.60 3.60
C ASP A 33 -12.46 7.93 2.20
N GLU A 34 -11.52 8.32 1.38
CA GLU A 34 -11.27 7.78 0.05
C GLU A 34 -11.08 6.24 0.05
N ARG A 35 -10.43 5.69 1.09
CA ARG A 35 -10.20 4.23 1.20
C ARG A 35 -11.50 3.46 1.41
N GLY A 36 -12.35 3.93 2.31
CA GLY A 36 -13.66 3.35 2.51
C GLY A 36 -14.56 3.49 1.28
N LEU A 37 -14.42 4.58 0.51
CA LEU A 37 -15.12 4.76 -0.75
C LEU A 37 -14.72 3.70 -1.78
N HIS A 38 -13.41 3.46 -1.98
CA HIS A 38 -12.91 2.41 -2.89
C HIS A 38 -13.33 1.01 -2.43
N HIS A 39 -13.48 0.79 -1.13
CA HIS A 39 -13.90 -0.50 -0.59
C HIS A 39 -15.29 -0.92 -1.10
N LEU A 40 -16.19 0.03 -1.37
CA LEU A 40 -17.48 -0.28 -1.98
C LEU A 40 -17.33 -0.95 -3.36
N VAL A 41 -16.39 -0.48 -4.17
CA VAL A 41 -16.09 -1.07 -5.48
C VAL A 41 -15.52 -2.48 -5.32
N TYR A 42 -14.59 -2.64 -4.38
CA TYR A 42 -13.96 -3.94 -4.12
C TYR A 42 -14.99 -5.00 -3.69
N GLU A 43 -15.95 -4.66 -2.84
CA GLU A 43 -16.99 -5.61 -2.40
C GLU A 43 -17.86 -6.12 -3.55
N ILE A 44 -18.16 -5.29 -4.55
CA ILE A 44 -18.94 -5.73 -5.72
C ILE A 44 -18.06 -6.53 -6.69
N VAL A 45 -16.82 -6.09 -6.93
CA VAL A 45 -15.89 -6.83 -7.80
C VAL A 45 -15.52 -8.18 -7.20
N ASP A 46 -15.31 -8.27 -5.88
CA ASP A 46 -15.04 -9.54 -5.19
C ASP A 46 -16.19 -10.56 -5.39
N ASN A 47 -17.44 -10.11 -5.46
CA ASN A 47 -18.56 -11.01 -5.78
C ASN A 47 -18.46 -11.57 -7.21
N ALA A 48 -18.04 -10.74 -8.18
CA ALA A 48 -17.81 -11.19 -9.55
C ALA A 48 -16.59 -12.13 -9.65
N VAL A 49 -15.53 -11.86 -8.88
CA VAL A 49 -14.37 -12.76 -8.76
C VAL A 49 -14.75 -14.09 -8.12
N ASP A 50 -15.66 -14.11 -7.14
CA ASP A 50 -16.18 -15.37 -6.55
C ASP A 50 -16.94 -16.20 -7.60
N GLU A 51 -17.70 -15.57 -8.52
CA GLU A 51 -18.28 -16.27 -9.69
C GLU A 51 -17.19 -16.84 -10.61
N ALA A 52 -16.08 -16.11 -10.80
CA ALA A 52 -14.96 -16.60 -11.60
C ALA A 52 -14.25 -17.79 -10.93
N LEU A 53 -14.04 -17.76 -9.61
CA LEU A 53 -13.49 -18.87 -8.84
C LEU A 53 -14.40 -20.11 -8.88
N ALA A 54 -15.71 -19.91 -9.00
CA ALA A 54 -16.68 -20.99 -9.21
C ALA A 54 -16.71 -21.49 -10.67
N GLY A 55 -15.99 -20.85 -11.59
CA GLY A 55 -15.87 -21.23 -13.00
C GLY A 55 -17.00 -20.72 -13.90
N PHE A 56 -17.78 -19.73 -13.47
CA PHE A 56 -18.95 -19.22 -14.20
C PHE A 56 -18.76 -17.80 -14.76
N CYS A 57 -17.68 -17.11 -14.41
CA CYS A 57 -17.38 -15.76 -14.89
C CYS A 57 -15.93 -15.71 -15.41
N ASP A 58 -15.71 -15.02 -16.53
CA ASP A 58 -14.38 -14.75 -17.07
C ASP A 58 -14.15 -13.27 -17.41
N THR A 59 -15.19 -12.45 -17.33
CA THR A 59 -15.13 -11.04 -17.72
C THR A 59 -15.84 -10.16 -16.72
N ILE A 60 -15.13 -9.16 -16.23
CA ILE A 60 -15.61 -8.14 -15.30
C ILE A 60 -15.30 -6.75 -15.87
N ASN A 61 -16.30 -5.88 -15.96
CA ASN A 61 -16.15 -4.51 -16.41
C ASN A 61 -16.54 -3.54 -15.28
N VAL A 62 -15.68 -2.57 -15.01
CA VAL A 62 -15.93 -1.51 -14.03
C VAL A 62 -15.91 -0.17 -14.74
N THR A 63 -16.93 0.66 -14.57
CA THR A 63 -17.03 1.97 -15.22
C THR A 63 -17.29 3.06 -14.19
N LEU A 64 -16.47 4.11 -14.22
CA LEU A 64 -16.62 5.33 -13.43
C LEU A 64 -17.33 6.38 -14.28
N PHE A 65 -18.48 6.90 -13.83
CA PHE A 65 -19.30 7.84 -14.58
C PHE A 65 -19.17 9.29 -14.09
N PRO A 66 -19.46 10.28 -14.98
CA PRO A 66 -19.42 11.71 -14.61
C PRO A 66 -20.38 12.11 -13.48
N ASP A 67 -21.47 11.34 -13.29
CA ASP A 67 -22.46 11.58 -12.23
C ASP A 67 -22.04 11.09 -10.84
N GLY A 68 -20.77 10.61 -10.72
CA GLY A 68 -20.19 10.09 -9.50
C GLY A 68 -20.61 8.65 -9.17
N SER A 69 -21.31 7.97 -10.09
CA SER A 69 -21.65 6.55 -9.92
C SER A 69 -20.54 5.64 -10.40
N VAL A 70 -20.54 4.40 -9.88
CA VAL A 70 -19.73 3.31 -10.38
C VAL A 70 -20.63 2.16 -10.80
N GLN A 71 -20.32 1.56 -11.94
CA GLN A 71 -20.97 0.34 -12.41
C GLN A 71 -19.96 -0.80 -12.44
N VAL A 72 -20.37 -1.96 -11.91
CA VAL A 72 -19.66 -3.22 -12.04
C VAL A 72 -20.55 -4.20 -12.76
N GLU A 73 -20.03 -4.80 -13.82
CA GLU A 73 -20.71 -5.78 -14.66
C GLU A 73 -19.89 -7.06 -14.74
N ASP A 74 -20.53 -8.21 -14.54
CA ASP A 74 -19.96 -9.53 -14.72
C ASP A 74 -20.78 -10.37 -15.71
N ASN A 75 -20.17 -11.40 -16.27
CA ASN A 75 -20.83 -12.38 -17.12
C ASN A 75 -21.06 -13.74 -16.42
N GLY A 76 -21.21 -13.73 -15.09
CA GLY A 76 -21.46 -14.92 -14.28
C GLY A 76 -22.88 -15.46 -14.42
N ARG A 77 -23.34 -16.25 -13.44
CA ARG A 77 -24.71 -16.82 -13.42
C ARG A 77 -25.80 -15.80 -13.15
N GLY A 78 -25.46 -14.67 -12.57
CA GLY A 78 -26.40 -13.67 -12.04
C GLY A 78 -26.93 -14.02 -10.65
N PHE A 79 -27.42 -13.02 -9.92
CA PHE A 79 -28.12 -13.26 -8.64
C PHE A 79 -29.37 -14.12 -8.86
N PRO A 80 -29.70 -15.04 -7.93
CA PRO A 80 -30.96 -15.76 -7.98
C PRO A 80 -32.16 -14.81 -7.91
N VAL A 81 -33.08 -14.90 -8.87
CA VAL A 81 -34.26 -14.01 -8.95
C VAL A 81 -35.52 -14.64 -8.35
N GLY A 82 -35.50 -15.95 -8.05
CA GLY A 82 -36.60 -16.68 -7.43
C GLY A 82 -36.91 -16.20 -6.00
N ILE A 83 -38.10 -16.56 -5.52
CA ILE A 83 -38.57 -16.20 -4.17
C ILE A 83 -37.85 -17.05 -3.12
N HIS A 84 -37.16 -16.37 -2.20
CA HIS A 84 -36.46 -17.04 -1.10
C HIS A 84 -37.43 -17.75 -0.14
N PRO A 85 -37.25 -19.07 0.15
CA PRO A 85 -38.26 -19.87 0.87
C PRO A 85 -38.67 -19.33 2.23
N LYS A 86 -37.70 -18.83 3.02
CA LYS A 86 -37.93 -18.30 4.37
C LYS A 86 -38.39 -16.82 4.36
N MET A 87 -37.75 -15.99 3.53
CA MET A 87 -37.96 -14.54 3.56
C MET A 87 -39.17 -14.08 2.72
N LYS A 88 -39.70 -14.94 1.84
CA LYS A 88 -40.84 -14.65 0.95
C LYS A 88 -40.64 -13.39 0.06
N ARG A 89 -39.41 -13.09 -0.28
CA ARG A 89 -38.98 -11.99 -1.14
C ARG A 89 -38.01 -12.53 -2.20
N PRO A 90 -37.80 -11.81 -3.33
CA PRO A 90 -36.76 -12.20 -4.31
C PRO A 90 -35.39 -12.41 -3.66
N ALA A 91 -34.67 -13.45 -4.06
CA ALA A 91 -33.38 -13.74 -3.43
C ALA A 91 -32.37 -12.61 -3.64
N VAL A 92 -32.37 -11.95 -4.80
CA VAL A 92 -31.51 -10.77 -5.05
C VAL A 92 -31.81 -9.65 -4.05
N GLU A 93 -33.08 -9.41 -3.72
CA GLU A 93 -33.48 -8.43 -2.72
C GLU A 93 -32.98 -8.81 -1.33
N VAL A 94 -33.07 -10.09 -0.97
CA VAL A 94 -32.54 -10.60 0.31
C VAL A 94 -31.03 -10.39 0.40
N CYS A 95 -30.27 -10.70 -0.65
CA CYS A 95 -28.82 -10.49 -0.68
C CYS A 95 -28.41 -9.01 -0.56
N LEU A 96 -29.23 -8.09 -1.06
CA LEU A 96 -28.95 -6.65 -1.05
C LEU A 96 -29.52 -5.91 0.17
N THR A 97 -30.45 -6.51 0.95
CA THR A 97 -31.11 -5.83 2.08
C THR A 97 -30.94 -6.50 3.44
N VAL A 98 -30.44 -7.73 3.46
CA VAL A 98 -30.26 -8.47 4.73
C VAL A 98 -28.79 -8.74 4.96
N LEU A 99 -28.28 -8.40 6.15
CA LEU A 99 -26.92 -8.75 6.56
C LEU A 99 -26.83 -10.27 6.79
N HIS A 100 -25.66 -10.83 6.47
CA HIS A 100 -25.40 -12.26 6.61
C HIS A 100 -26.36 -13.14 5.78
N ALA A 101 -26.75 -12.66 4.61
CA ALA A 101 -27.54 -13.39 3.64
C ALA A 101 -26.71 -13.69 2.38
N GLY A 102 -26.66 -14.94 1.97
CA GLY A 102 -25.92 -15.36 0.76
C GLY A 102 -25.63 -16.86 0.77
N ASP A 103 -25.25 -17.42 -0.37
CA ASP A 103 -24.96 -18.85 -0.58
C ASP A 103 -23.55 -19.25 -0.10
N LYS A 104 -22.78 -18.30 0.43
CA LYS A 104 -21.39 -18.49 0.92
C LYS A 104 -21.32 -19.14 2.32
N PHE A 105 -22.48 -19.41 2.96
CA PHE A 105 -22.59 -20.03 4.29
C PHE A 105 -22.85 -21.57 4.23
N GLY A 106 -22.20 -22.29 3.33
CA GLY A 106 -22.29 -23.76 3.28
C GLY A 106 -23.38 -24.32 2.38
N GLY A 107 -23.99 -23.50 1.50
CA GLY A 107 -25.06 -23.90 0.58
C GLY A 107 -24.62 -24.69 -0.66
N GLY A 108 -23.32 -24.90 -0.88
CA GLY A 108 -22.80 -25.69 -2.01
C GLY A 108 -22.58 -24.92 -3.31
N GLY A 109 -22.95 -23.64 -3.42
CA GLY A 109 -22.76 -22.84 -4.62
C GLY A 109 -21.34 -22.35 -4.84
N TYR A 110 -20.59 -22.15 -3.75
CA TYR A 110 -19.20 -21.70 -3.77
C TYR A 110 -18.34 -22.58 -2.85
N LYS A 111 -17.35 -23.28 -3.43
CA LYS A 111 -16.37 -24.05 -2.64
C LYS A 111 -15.32 -23.16 -1.98
N VAL A 112 -14.97 -22.05 -2.62
CA VAL A 112 -14.02 -21.06 -2.13
C VAL A 112 -14.60 -19.69 -2.45
N SER A 113 -14.56 -18.74 -1.52
CA SER A 113 -14.96 -17.36 -1.76
C SER A 113 -14.08 -16.36 -0.98
N GLY A 114 -13.85 -15.18 -1.54
CA GLY A 114 -13.23 -14.04 -0.86
C GLY A 114 -14.20 -13.33 0.09
N GLY A 115 -15.49 -13.36 -0.26
CA GLY A 115 -16.57 -12.76 0.54
C GLY A 115 -17.00 -13.66 1.67
N LEU A 116 -16.40 -13.53 2.87
CA LEU A 116 -16.59 -14.43 4.02
C LEU A 116 -17.84 -14.18 4.85
N HIS A 117 -18.34 -12.95 4.83
CA HIS A 117 -19.36 -12.51 5.81
C HIS A 117 -20.77 -12.37 5.22
N GLY A 118 -20.93 -12.50 3.90
CA GLY A 118 -22.23 -12.32 3.24
C GLY A 118 -22.86 -10.95 3.49
N VAL A 119 -22.02 -9.91 3.62
CA VAL A 119 -22.50 -8.55 3.92
C VAL A 119 -22.11 -7.53 2.85
N GLY A 120 -21.15 -7.81 1.97
CA GLY A 120 -20.56 -6.83 1.06
C GLY A 120 -21.57 -6.09 0.22
N ALA A 121 -22.40 -6.80 -0.54
CA ALA A 121 -23.42 -6.19 -1.40
C ALA A 121 -24.48 -5.39 -0.60
N SER A 122 -24.91 -5.88 0.55
CA SER A 122 -25.85 -5.19 1.43
C SER A 122 -25.24 -3.96 2.10
N VAL A 123 -23.94 -3.98 2.40
CA VAL A 123 -23.18 -2.82 2.90
C VAL A 123 -23.08 -1.75 1.82
N VAL A 124 -22.73 -2.11 0.57
CA VAL A 124 -22.71 -1.15 -0.55
C VAL A 124 -24.07 -0.51 -0.74
N ASN A 125 -25.16 -1.30 -0.72
CA ASN A 125 -26.51 -0.78 -0.81
C ASN A 125 -26.85 0.19 0.33
N ALA A 126 -26.52 -0.17 1.58
CA ALA A 126 -26.78 0.69 2.75
C ALA A 126 -26.03 2.03 2.68
N LEU A 127 -24.81 2.03 2.12
CA LEU A 127 -23.92 3.19 2.05
C LEU A 127 -24.06 3.99 0.73
N SER A 128 -24.97 3.59 -0.15
CA SER A 128 -25.28 4.28 -1.40
C SER A 128 -26.55 5.11 -1.25
N ARG A 129 -26.55 6.34 -1.80
CA ARG A 129 -27.77 7.15 -1.92
C ARG A 129 -28.76 6.52 -2.87
N HIS A 130 -28.26 5.81 -3.90
CA HIS A 130 -29.03 5.06 -4.89
C HIS A 130 -28.22 3.84 -5.34
N LEU A 131 -28.89 2.72 -5.60
CA LEU A 131 -28.30 1.53 -6.17
C LEU A 131 -29.30 0.88 -7.12
N GLN A 132 -28.83 0.49 -8.31
CA GLN A 132 -29.58 -0.25 -9.30
C GLN A 132 -28.90 -1.60 -9.55
N VAL A 133 -29.67 -2.68 -9.54
CA VAL A 133 -29.23 -4.01 -9.95
C VAL A 133 -30.01 -4.46 -11.18
N ASN A 134 -29.27 -4.94 -12.18
CA ASN A 134 -29.82 -5.68 -13.32
C ASN A 134 -29.24 -7.10 -13.28
N VAL A 135 -30.13 -8.10 -13.30
CA VAL A 135 -29.78 -9.52 -13.36
C VAL A 135 -30.18 -10.07 -14.71
N TYR A 136 -29.23 -10.68 -15.39
CA TYR A 136 -29.42 -11.30 -16.72
C TYR A 136 -29.49 -12.81 -16.52
N GLN A 137 -30.69 -13.37 -16.57
CA GLN A 137 -30.94 -14.80 -16.32
C GLN A 137 -32.17 -15.29 -17.07
N ASP A 138 -32.15 -16.53 -17.53
CA ASP A 138 -33.29 -17.21 -18.17
C ASP A 138 -33.93 -16.43 -19.34
N GLY A 139 -33.09 -15.77 -20.14
CA GLY A 139 -33.53 -14.97 -21.30
C GLY A 139 -34.14 -13.61 -20.96
N LYS A 140 -34.12 -13.19 -19.70
CA LYS A 140 -34.78 -11.97 -19.21
C LYS A 140 -33.81 -11.07 -18.47
N ILE A 141 -34.12 -9.77 -18.48
CA ILE A 141 -33.46 -8.74 -17.69
C ILE A 141 -34.37 -8.39 -16.52
N TYR A 142 -33.92 -8.74 -15.31
CA TYR A 142 -34.62 -8.39 -14.07
C TYR A 142 -33.96 -7.16 -13.46
N GLN A 143 -34.76 -6.18 -13.02
CA GLN A 143 -34.26 -4.93 -12.44
C GLN A 143 -34.96 -4.62 -11.13
N GLN A 144 -34.14 -4.12 -10.17
CA GLN A 144 -34.64 -3.55 -8.92
C GLN A 144 -33.74 -2.37 -8.53
N GLU A 145 -34.32 -1.38 -7.86
CA GLU A 145 -33.59 -0.21 -7.40
C GLU A 145 -33.79 0.01 -5.90
N TYR A 146 -32.81 0.67 -5.30
CA TYR A 146 -32.75 0.88 -3.86
C TYR A 146 -32.30 2.31 -3.56
N GLN A 147 -32.78 2.84 -2.43
CA GLN A 147 -32.34 4.11 -1.89
C GLN A 147 -31.92 3.91 -0.44
N ARG A 148 -30.61 4.11 -0.17
CA ARG A 148 -30.04 3.95 1.19
C ARG A 148 -30.44 2.62 1.83
N GLY A 149 -30.34 1.54 1.08
CA GLY A 149 -30.68 0.19 1.53
C GLY A 149 -32.16 -0.17 1.49
N LYS A 150 -33.05 0.76 1.15
CA LYS A 150 -34.51 0.52 1.06
C LYS A 150 -34.92 0.27 -0.38
N VAL A 151 -35.74 -0.76 -0.59
CA VAL A 151 -36.29 -1.10 -1.88
C VAL A 151 -37.23 0.01 -2.37
N LEU A 152 -37.12 0.42 -3.63
CA LEU A 152 -37.98 1.41 -4.25
C LEU A 152 -39.20 0.80 -4.94
N TYR A 153 -39.05 -0.39 -5.50
CA TYR A 153 -40.13 -1.13 -6.16
C TYR A 153 -39.78 -2.63 -6.23
N ASP A 154 -40.81 -3.47 -6.43
CA ASP A 154 -40.64 -4.91 -6.54
C ASP A 154 -39.81 -5.29 -7.77
N LEU A 155 -39.09 -6.42 -7.70
CA LEU A 155 -38.30 -6.94 -8.82
C LEU A 155 -39.16 -7.09 -10.06
N LYS A 156 -38.77 -6.46 -11.16
CA LYS A 156 -39.54 -6.45 -12.43
C LYS A 156 -38.67 -6.92 -13.60
N VAL A 157 -39.32 -7.52 -14.60
CA VAL A 157 -38.73 -7.79 -15.90
C VAL A 157 -38.78 -6.52 -16.75
N VAL A 158 -37.64 -6.07 -17.24
CA VAL A 158 -37.52 -4.83 -18.04
C VAL A 158 -37.13 -5.08 -19.50
N GLY A 159 -36.74 -6.31 -19.84
CA GLY A 159 -36.33 -6.67 -21.20
C GLY A 159 -35.95 -8.13 -21.35
N GLU A 160 -35.53 -8.49 -22.55
CA GLU A 160 -35.01 -9.81 -22.92
C GLU A 160 -33.49 -9.73 -23.16
N THR A 161 -32.78 -10.83 -22.95
CA THR A 161 -31.34 -10.91 -23.12
C THR A 161 -30.91 -12.32 -23.54
N GLN A 162 -29.76 -12.43 -24.21
CA GLN A 162 -29.10 -13.71 -24.47
C GLN A 162 -27.89 -13.96 -23.58
N ARG A 163 -27.50 -12.96 -22.78
CA ARG A 163 -26.38 -13.07 -21.84
C ARG A 163 -26.84 -13.46 -20.43
N THR A 164 -25.90 -13.95 -19.63
CA THR A 164 -26.05 -14.12 -18.19
C THR A 164 -25.15 -13.12 -17.45
N GLY A 165 -25.39 -12.91 -16.18
CA GLY A 165 -24.54 -12.08 -15.32
C GLY A 165 -25.31 -11.11 -14.46
N THR A 166 -24.56 -10.21 -13.82
CA THR A 166 -25.10 -9.12 -13.01
C THR A 166 -24.46 -7.79 -13.40
N THR A 167 -25.26 -6.73 -13.37
CA THR A 167 -24.78 -5.35 -13.39
C THR A 167 -25.28 -4.64 -12.15
N ILE A 168 -24.37 -4.11 -11.33
CA ILE A 168 -24.68 -3.25 -10.20
C ILE A 168 -24.10 -1.87 -10.48
N ARG A 169 -24.98 -0.85 -10.46
CA ARG A 169 -24.60 0.56 -10.51
C ARG A 169 -25.01 1.22 -9.21
N PHE A 170 -24.08 1.92 -8.58
CA PHE A 170 -24.33 2.56 -7.29
C PHE A 170 -23.75 3.96 -7.22
N TRP A 171 -24.42 4.82 -6.47
CA TRP A 171 -24.05 6.20 -6.18
C TRP A 171 -23.75 6.31 -4.69
N PRO A 172 -22.50 6.52 -4.27
CA PRO A 172 -22.16 6.67 -2.86
C PRO A 172 -22.95 7.78 -2.17
N ASP A 173 -23.28 7.60 -0.90
CA ASP A 173 -23.98 8.60 -0.10
C ASP A 173 -22.98 9.62 0.48
N VAL A 174 -22.62 10.63 -0.34
CA VAL A 174 -21.61 11.65 -0.01
C VAL A 174 -22.24 12.77 0.81
N LYS A 175 -21.48 13.35 1.76
CA LYS A 175 -21.89 14.51 2.57
C LYS A 175 -22.06 15.75 1.69
N THR A 176 -23.29 16.23 1.55
CA THR A 176 -23.61 17.44 0.78
C THR A 176 -23.70 18.70 1.64
N GLY A 177 -23.62 18.56 2.98
CA GLY A 177 -23.85 19.65 3.92
C GLY A 177 -25.35 19.99 4.14
N GLU A 178 -26.26 19.36 3.42
CA GLU A 178 -27.71 19.58 3.54
C GLU A 178 -28.32 18.73 4.65
N LYS A 179 -29.18 19.35 5.46
CA LYS A 179 -30.01 18.65 6.47
C LYS A 179 -31.31 18.17 5.84
N PRO A 180 -31.95 17.07 6.31
CA PRO A 180 -31.80 16.43 7.62
C PRO A 180 -30.85 15.23 7.69
N GLU A 181 -30.40 14.67 6.57
CA GLU A 181 -29.54 13.48 6.55
C GLU A 181 -28.20 13.81 5.87
N PRO A 182 -27.16 14.18 6.65
CA PRO A 182 -25.83 14.31 6.07
C PRO A 182 -25.40 12.96 5.52
N GLY A 183 -24.87 12.93 4.30
CA GLY A 183 -24.29 11.73 3.69
C GLY A 183 -23.20 11.12 4.58
N ILE A 184 -22.62 10.01 4.14
CA ILE A 184 -21.66 9.22 4.92
C ILE A 184 -20.22 9.56 4.51
N PHE A 185 -19.92 9.55 3.21
CA PHE A 185 -18.56 9.73 2.71
C PHE A 185 -18.15 11.20 2.67
N GLU A 186 -16.89 11.45 2.96
CA GLU A 186 -16.29 12.79 2.92
C GLU A 186 -16.04 13.25 1.48
N THR A 187 -15.81 12.31 0.57
CA THR A 187 -15.59 12.53 -0.86
C THR A 187 -16.38 11.51 -1.68
N GLY A 188 -16.75 11.87 -2.91
CA GLY A 188 -17.32 10.96 -3.91
C GLY A 188 -16.36 10.71 -5.07
N ASN A 189 -15.11 11.16 -4.95
CA ASN A 189 -14.14 11.03 -6.03
C ASN A 189 -13.36 9.73 -5.91
N PHE A 190 -13.58 8.83 -6.87
CA PHE A 190 -12.82 7.58 -7.00
C PHE A 190 -11.48 7.84 -7.68
N ASP A 191 -10.39 7.36 -7.09
CA ASP A 191 -9.07 7.41 -7.69
C ASP A 191 -8.89 6.24 -8.68
N PHE A 192 -8.73 6.56 -9.97
CA PHE A 192 -8.60 5.58 -11.05
C PHE A 192 -7.34 4.71 -10.88
N ASP A 193 -6.23 5.32 -10.45
CA ASP A 193 -4.95 4.62 -10.33
C ASP A 193 -4.97 3.61 -9.18
N THR A 194 -5.62 3.94 -8.09
CA THR A 194 -5.85 3.03 -6.96
C THR A 194 -6.69 1.83 -7.37
N LEU A 195 -7.81 2.05 -8.06
CA LEU A 195 -8.69 0.97 -8.52
C LEU A 195 -7.99 0.09 -9.56
N ARG A 196 -7.34 0.67 -10.58
CA ARG A 196 -6.66 -0.11 -11.63
C ARG A 196 -5.54 -0.99 -11.08
N THR A 197 -4.80 -0.51 -10.05
CA THR A 197 -3.75 -1.30 -9.41
C THR A 197 -4.33 -2.52 -8.72
N ARG A 198 -5.41 -2.36 -7.97
CA ARG A 198 -6.09 -3.49 -7.32
C ARG A 198 -6.66 -4.49 -8.32
N PHE A 199 -7.25 -4.03 -9.42
CA PHE A 199 -7.80 -4.93 -10.45
C PHE A 199 -6.71 -5.70 -11.20
N ARG A 200 -5.54 -5.09 -11.39
CA ARG A 200 -4.36 -5.80 -11.92
C ARG A 200 -3.93 -6.95 -11.01
N GLU A 201 -3.86 -6.73 -9.70
CA GLU A 201 -3.56 -7.78 -8.72
C GLU A 201 -4.60 -8.91 -8.76
N MET A 202 -5.90 -8.57 -8.78
CA MET A 202 -6.98 -9.54 -8.88
C MET A 202 -6.89 -10.37 -10.16
N ALA A 203 -6.52 -9.77 -11.29
CA ALA A 203 -6.34 -10.48 -12.54
C ALA A 203 -5.12 -11.42 -12.52
N PHE A 204 -4.03 -11.07 -11.81
CA PHE A 204 -2.91 -11.98 -11.60
C PHE A 204 -3.25 -13.17 -10.69
N LEU A 205 -4.04 -12.95 -9.64
CA LEU A 205 -4.42 -13.99 -8.68
C LEU A 205 -5.46 -14.97 -9.23
N ASN A 206 -6.17 -14.58 -10.30
CA ASN A 206 -7.23 -15.37 -10.91
C ASN A 206 -6.94 -15.60 -12.38
N LYS A 207 -6.19 -16.65 -12.66
CA LYS A 207 -5.76 -17.04 -14.01
C LYS A 207 -6.92 -17.03 -15.00
N GLY A 208 -6.76 -16.34 -16.13
CA GLY A 208 -7.72 -16.33 -17.23
C GLY A 208 -8.89 -15.34 -17.07
N ILE A 209 -9.03 -14.68 -15.92
CA ILE A 209 -10.03 -13.62 -15.77
C ILE A 209 -9.61 -12.36 -16.54
N ARG A 210 -10.60 -11.69 -17.14
CA ARG A 210 -10.44 -10.38 -17.80
C ARG A 210 -11.12 -9.31 -16.98
N ILE A 211 -10.37 -8.34 -16.48
CA ILE A 211 -10.92 -7.20 -15.73
C ILE A 211 -10.62 -5.92 -16.48
N THR A 212 -11.65 -5.18 -16.84
CA THR A 212 -11.53 -3.88 -17.52
C THR A 212 -12.07 -2.77 -16.62
N ILE A 213 -11.28 -1.69 -16.48
CA ILE A 213 -11.71 -0.46 -15.84
C ILE A 213 -11.77 0.66 -16.87
N THR A 214 -12.88 1.39 -16.91
CA THR A 214 -13.12 2.54 -17.79
C THR A 214 -13.47 3.77 -16.95
N ASP A 215 -12.81 4.89 -17.21
CA ASP A 215 -13.09 6.19 -16.60
C ASP A 215 -13.70 7.11 -17.68
N GLU A 216 -14.99 7.40 -17.53
CA GLU A 216 -15.76 8.27 -18.41
C GLU A 216 -16.00 9.66 -17.79
N ARG A 217 -15.30 10.02 -16.71
CA ARG A 217 -15.52 11.28 -16.00
C ARG A 217 -14.95 12.50 -16.71
N GLU A 218 -13.95 12.31 -17.56
CA GLU A 218 -13.32 13.35 -18.37
C GLU A 218 -13.68 13.16 -19.86
N ASP A 219 -13.49 14.19 -20.67
CA ASP A 219 -13.76 14.14 -22.13
C ASP A 219 -12.91 13.06 -22.82
N GLU A 220 -11.71 12.80 -22.34
CA GLU A 220 -10.86 11.71 -22.81
C GLU A 220 -11.09 10.46 -21.94
N VAL A 221 -11.79 9.48 -22.51
CA VAL A 221 -12.11 8.20 -21.84
C VAL A 221 -10.83 7.39 -21.65
N LYS A 222 -10.54 7.02 -20.41
CA LYS A 222 -9.38 6.17 -20.05
C LYS A 222 -9.86 4.74 -19.84
N THR A 223 -9.33 3.78 -20.58
CA THR A 223 -9.65 2.36 -20.43
C THR A 223 -8.40 1.53 -20.22
N GLN A 224 -8.45 0.63 -19.25
CA GLN A 224 -7.37 -0.31 -18.97
C GLN A 224 -7.94 -1.72 -18.77
N THR A 225 -7.36 -2.71 -19.48
CA THR A 225 -7.76 -4.12 -19.39
C THR A 225 -6.61 -4.96 -18.86
N TYR A 226 -6.90 -5.85 -17.93
CA TYR A 226 -5.97 -6.83 -17.35
C TYR A 226 -6.46 -8.25 -17.62
N HIS A 227 -5.57 -9.07 -18.15
CA HIS A 227 -5.84 -10.47 -18.45
C HIS A 227 -4.51 -11.25 -18.47
N TYR A 228 -4.34 -12.21 -17.58
CA TYR A 228 -3.07 -12.92 -17.39
C TYR A 228 -3.30 -14.44 -17.37
N GLU A 229 -2.92 -15.10 -18.48
CA GLU A 229 -3.01 -16.55 -18.59
C GLU A 229 -1.99 -17.29 -17.70
N GLY A 230 -0.88 -16.65 -17.37
CA GLY A 230 0.14 -17.21 -16.46
C GLY A 230 -0.20 -17.09 -14.97
N GLY A 231 -1.26 -16.34 -14.61
CA GLY A 231 -1.66 -16.18 -13.21
C GLY A 231 -0.54 -15.60 -12.33
N ILE A 232 -0.26 -16.24 -11.19
CA ILE A 232 0.78 -15.77 -10.26
C ILE A 232 2.21 -15.91 -10.79
N ILE A 233 2.47 -16.71 -11.84
CA ILE A 233 3.75 -16.73 -12.54
C ILE A 233 3.97 -15.37 -13.19
N SER A 234 2.98 -14.89 -13.96
CA SER A 234 3.02 -13.57 -14.60
C SER A 234 3.11 -12.44 -13.57
N PHE A 235 2.58 -12.65 -12.36
CA PHE A 235 2.74 -11.67 -11.28
C PHE A 235 4.20 -11.57 -10.81
N VAL A 236 4.89 -12.70 -10.61
CA VAL A 236 6.33 -12.71 -10.27
C VAL A 236 7.17 -12.10 -11.38
N GLU A 237 6.88 -12.43 -12.64
CA GLU A 237 7.55 -11.84 -13.81
C GLU A 237 7.35 -10.31 -13.85
N HIS A 238 6.13 -9.86 -13.59
CA HIS A 238 5.80 -8.44 -13.52
C HIS A 238 6.57 -7.71 -12.40
N LEU A 239 6.65 -8.27 -11.19
CA LEU A 239 7.41 -7.71 -10.07
C LEU A 239 8.93 -7.73 -10.32
N ASN A 240 9.41 -8.64 -11.18
CA ASN A 240 10.83 -8.75 -11.54
C ASN A 240 11.19 -8.03 -12.85
N ARG A 241 10.24 -7.42 -13.57
CA ARG A 241 10.48 -6.79 -14.89
C ARG A 241 11.60 -5.73 -14.88
N ASN A 242 11.79 -5.05 -13.75
CA ASN A 242 12.81 -4.02 -13.54
C ASN A 242 13.98 -4.52 -12.70
N LYS A 243 14.09 -5.83 -12.48
CA LYS A 243 15.15 -6.50 -11.73
C LYS A 243 15.88 -7.47 -12.68
N GLU A 244 17.03 -7.96 -12.28
CA GLU A 244 17.80 -8.95 -13.02
C GLU A 244 17.56 -10.35 -12.43
N PRO A 245 16.69 -11.18 -13.03
CA PRO A 245 16.42 -12.53 -12.53
C PRO A 245 17.65 -13.43 -12.67
N LEU A 246 17.87 -14.34 -11.72
CA LEU A 246 18.98 -15.30 -11.76
C LEU A 246 18.75 -16.46 -12.75
N PHE A 247 17.51 -16.68 -13.16
CA PHE A 247 17.08 -17.67 -14.14
C PHE A 247 15.80 -17.21 -14.82
N GLU A 248 15.55 -17.70 -16.05
CA GLU A 248 14.56 -17.15 -16.98
C GLU A 248 13.11 -17.21 -16.46
N LYS A 249 12.68 -18.38 -15.99
CA LYS A 249 11.26 -18.60 -15.60
C LYS A 249 11.09 -18.76 -14.11
N PRO A 250 10.06 -18.14 -13.49
CA PRO A 250 9.74 -18.39 -12.10
C PRO A 250 9.47 -19.86 -11.82
N ILE A 251 9.85 -20.33 -10.65
CA ILE A 251 9.49 -21.65 -10.13
C ILE A 251 8.00 -21.59 -9.75
N TYR A 252 7.22 -22.53 -10.23
CA TYR A 252 5.80 -22.64 -9.90
C TYR A 252 5.51 -23.94 -9.16
N ILE A 253 4.77 -23.83 -8.08
CA ILE A 253 4.37 -24.92 -7.20
C ILE A 253 2.86 -24.84 -7.01
N GLU A 254 2.16 -25.92 -7.29
CA GLU A 254 0.73 -26.06 -7.07
C GLU A 254 0.41 -27.37 -6.37
N GLY A 255 -0.57 -27.35 -5.49
CA GLY A 255 -1.09 -28.54 -4.84
C GLY A 255 -2.46 -28.32 -4.25
N VAL A 256 -3.24 -29.41 -4.28
CA VAL A 256 -4.58 -29.46 -3.67
C VAL A 256 -4.55 -30.53 -2.60
N LYS A 257 -5.00 -30.20 -1.40
CA LYS A 257 -5.20 -31.17 -0.33
C LYS A 257 -6.56 -30.94 0.32
N GLU A 258 -7.38 -32.00 0.30
CA GLU A 258 -8.78 -31.90 0.74
C GLU A 258 -9.54 -30.81 -0.05
N THR A 259 -9.88 -29.71 0.61
CA THR A 259 -10.60 -28.56 0.01
C THR A 259 -9.72 -27.31 -0.12
N SER A 260 -8.44 -27.42 0.23
CA SER A 260 -7.49 -26.30 0.20
C SER A 260 -6.61 -26.37 -1.04
N THR A 261 -6.49 -25.26 -1.77
CA THR A 261 -5.56 -25.11 -2.88
C THR A 261 -4.43 -24.20 -2.46
N VAL A 262 -3.20 -24.59 -2.78
CA VAL A 262 -1.98 -23.79 -2.55
C VAL A 262 -1.28 -23.57 -3.86
N GLU A 263 -0.98 -22.33 -4.20
CA GLU A 263 -0.18 -21.92 -5.34
C GLU A 263 0.98 -21.06 -4.84
N VAL A 264 2.18 -21.33 -5.31
CA VAL A 264 3.38 -20.53 -5.01
C VAL A 264 4.15 -20.31 -6.30
N ALA A 265 4.46 -19.05 -6.60
CA ALA A 265 5.42 -18.69 -7.64
C ALA A 265 6.58 -17.93 -7.01
N LEU A 266 7.83 -18.27 -7.38
CA LEU A 266 9.00 -17.64 -6.78
C LEU A 266 10.17 -17.57 -7.77
N GLN A 267 11.00 -16.52 -7.62
CA GLN A 267 12.19 -16.31 -8.43
C GLN A 267 13.17 -15.43 -7.68
N TRP A 268 14.48 -15.74 -7.75
CA TRP A 268 15.52 -14.86 -7.23
C TRP A 268 16.03 -13.92 -8.30
N ASN A 269 16.43 -12.74 -7.88
CA ASN A 269 17.07 -11.71 -8.69
C ASN A 269 18.40 -11.23 -8.06
N ALA A 270 19.16 -10.45 -8.80
CA ALA A 270 20.47 -9.94 -8.36
C ALA A 270 20.35 -8.89 -7.23
N GLY A 271 19.19 -8.30 -7.00
CA GLY A 271 18.94 -7.29 -5.96
C GLY A 271 19.09 -7.81 -4.54
N TYR A 272 18.92 -6.93 -3.57
CA TYR A 272 19.12 -7.24 -2.15
C TYR A 272 17.81 -7.30 -1.35
N ASN A 273 16.73 -6.78 -1.92
CA ASN A 273 15.43 -6.68 -1.26
C ASN A 273 14.61 -7.97 -1.43
N GLU A 274 13.90 -8.38 -0.36
CA GLU A 274 12.87 -9.41 -0.39
C GLU A 274 11.54 -8.79 -0.80
N THR A 275 10.85 -9.34 -1.80
CA THR A 275 9.48 -9.00 -2.20
C THR A 275 8.62 -10.25 -2.10
N VAL A 276 8.00 -10.49 -0.95
CA VAL A 276 7.17 -11.68 -0.71
C VAL A 276 5.77 -11.24 -0.33
N LEU A 277 4.81 -11.55 -1.20
CA LEU A 277 3.39 -11.26 -1.00
C LEU A 277 2.64 -12.55 -0.70
N SER A 278 1.76 -12.51 0.28
CA SER A 278 0.96 -13.65 0.68
C SER A 278 -0.53 -13.33 0.65
N PHE A 279 -1.32 -14.23 0.09
CA PHE A 279 -2.75 -14.06 -0.13
C PHE A 279 -3.52 -15.25 0.42
N ALA A 280 -4.71 -14.99 0.98
CA ALA A 280 -5.68 -15.98 1.35
C ALA A 280 -7.04 -15.60 0.75
N ASN A 281 -7.60 -16.47 -0.11
CA ASN A 281 -8.82 -16.19 -0.88
C ASN A 281 -8.78 -14.83 -1.59
N ASN A 282 -7.68 -14.55 -2.31
CA ASN A 282 -7.39 -13.29 -3.02
C ASN A 282 -7.22 -12.04 -2.13
N ILE A 283 -7.25 -12.19 -0.81
CA ILE A 283 -7.03 -11.09 0.13
C ILE A 283 -5.55 -11.04 0.49
N LEU A 284 -4.91 -9.90 0.28
CA LEU A 284 -3.54 -9.65 0.72
C LEU A 284 -3.46 -9.71 2.24
N THR A 285 -2.48 -10.47 2.75
CA THR A 285 -2.20 -10.59 4.18
C THR A 285 -0.86 -9.90 4.51
N PRO A 286 -0.83 -8.59 4.75
CA PRO A 286 0.42 -7.84 4.96
C PRO A 286 1.22 -8.34 6.16
N GLU A 287 0.55 -8.81 7.21
CA GLU A 287 1.18 -9.40 8.39
C GLU A 287 1.48 -10.92 8.21
N GLY A 288 1.22 -11.46 7.00
CA GLY A 288 1.46 -12.86 6.67
C GLY A 288 0.45 -13.81 7.31
N GLY A 289 0.95 -14.81 8.01
CA GLY A 289 0.17 -15.83 8.66
C GLY A 289 0.78 -17.21 8.51
N THR A 290 -0.03 -18.25 8.74
CA THR A 290 0.40 -19.66 8.75
C THR A 290 0.95 -20.13 7.40
N HIS A 291 0.36 -19.69 6.28
CA HIS A 291 0.84 -20.00 4.93
C HIS A 291 2.22 -19.41 4.64
N LEU A 292 2.47 -18.15 4.98
CA LEU A 292 3.77 -17.52 4.84
C LEU A 292 4.81 -18.17 5.77
N ALA A 293 4.41 -18.52 6.99
CA ALA A 293 5.29 -19.20 7.95
C ALA A 293 5.71 -20.58 7.44
N GLY A 294 4.77 -21.35 6.85
CA GLY A 294 5.06 -22.64 6.21
C GLY A 294 6.03 -22.50 5.05
N PHE A 295 5.78 -21.55 4.14
CA PHE A 295 6.68 -21.25 3.01
C PHE A 295 8.10 -20.91 3.48
N ARG A 296 8.26 -19.97 4.42
CA ARG A 296 9.57 -19.55 4.93
C ARG A 296 10.34 -20.68 5.62
N SER A 297 9.64 -21.56 6.34
CA SER A 297 10.22 -22.75 6.98
C SER A 297 10.76 -23.74 5.94
N ALA A 298 9.92 -24.13 4.98
CA ALA A 298 10.27 -25.04 3.90
C ALA A 298 11.45 -24.52 3.07
N LEU A 299 11.37 -23.27 2.63
CA LEU A 299 12.41 -22.63 1.81
C LEU A 299 13.80 -22.71 2.47
N THR A 300 13.87 -22.31 3.74
CA THR A 300 15.13 -22.32 4.49
C THR A 300 15.68 -23.73 4.67
N ARG A 301 14.82 -24.70 4.95
CA ARG A 301 15.18 -26.10 5.13
C ARG A 301 15.68 -26.73 3.82
N VAL A 302 14.94 -26.56 2.73
CA VAL A 302 15.29 -27.14 1.42
C VAL A 302 16.64 -26.63 0.93
N ILE A 303 16.87 -25.33 1.00
CA ILE A 303 18.14 -24.73 0.53
C ILE A 303 19.31 -25.23 1.35
N ASN A 304 19.19 -25.34 2.68
CA ASN A 304 20.26 -25.91 3.50
C ASN A 304 20.52 -27.39 3.19
N ASN A 305 19.45 -28.20 3.04
CA ASN A 305 19.57 -29.61 2.70
C ASN A 305 20.23 -29.81 1.33
N TYR A 306 19.77 -29.05 0.32
CA TYR A 306 20.37 -29.11 -1.02
C TYR A 306 21.86 -28.70 -0.99
N GLY A 307 22.19 -27.62 -0.28
CA GLY A 307 23.57 -27.14 -0.14
C GLY A 307 24.50 -28.20 0.46
N ARG A 308 24.04 -28.99 1.44
CA ARG A 308 24.79 -30.11 2.02
C ARG A 308 24.86 -31.31 1.07
N LYS A 309 23.74 -31.70 0.47
CA LYS A 309 23.68 -32.80 -0.51
C LYS A 309 24.61 -32.56 -1.70
N ALA A 310 24.62 -31.34 -2.21
CA ALA A 310 25.48 -30.91 -3.31
C ALA A 310 26.92 -30.58 -2.90
N LYS A 311 27.28 -30.75 -1.61
CA LYS A 311 28.60 -30.44 -1.03
C LYS A 311 29.05 -28.99 -1.24
N ILE A 312 28.10 -28.07 -1.40
CA ILE A 312 28.32 -26.60 -1.47
C ILE A 312 28.54 -26.06 -0.05
N LEU A 313 27.74 -26.54 0.91
CA LEU A 313 27.93 -26.35 2.35
C LEU A 313 28.67 -27.56 2.92
N LYS A 314 29.78 -27.33 3.63
CA LYS A 314 30.49 -28.38 4.35
C LYS A 314 29.78 -28.72 5.64
N ASP A 315 30.02 -29.91 6.20
CA ASP A 315 29.34 -30.36 7.43
C ASP A 315 29.55 -29.42 8.63
N ASN A 316 30.70 -28.76 8.71
CA ASN A 316 31.06 -27.80 9.76
C ASN A 316 30.61 -26.36 9.46
N ASP A 317 30.10 -26.07 8.26
CA ASP A 317 29.61 -24.72 7.95
C ASP A 317 28.28 -24.44 8.68
N PRO A 318 28.06 -23.22 9.18
CA PRO A 318 26.79 -22.86 9.78
C PRO A 318 25.68 -22.92 8.73
N ASN A 319 24.47 -23.24 9.17
CA ASN A 319 23.31 -23.18 8.29
C ASN A 319 23.06 -21.74 7.83
N LEU A 320 22.62 -21.60 6.59
CA LEU A 320 22.05 -20.36 6.06
C LEU A 320 20.80 -19.99 6.86
N THR A 321 20.69 -18.73 7.24
CA THR A 321 19.50 -18.22 7.93
C THR A 321 18.38 -17.92 6.92
N GLY A 322 17.16 -17.77 7.41
CA GLY A 322 16.05 -17.36 6.54
C GLY A 322 16.30 -16.06 5.79
N ASP A 323 17.05 -15.14 6.38
CA ASP A 323 17.40 -13.85 5.75
C ASP A 323 18.41 -14.04 4.60
N ASP A 324 19.39 -14.92 4.77
CA ASP A 324 20.35 -15.26 3.72
C ASP A 324 19.65 -15.87 2.49
N VAL A 325 18.65 -16.69 2.76
CA VAL A 325 17.89 -17.42 1.74
C VAL A 325 16.92 -16.53 0.97
N ARG A 326 16.39 -15.48 1.60
CA ARG A 326 15.40 -14.59 1.01
C ARG A 326 15.96 -13.31 0.40
N GLU A 327 17.27 -13.08 0.47
CA GLU A 327 17.87 -11.93 -0.20
C GLU A 327 17.67 -12.04 -1.73
N GLY A 328 17.05 -11.01 -2.33
CA GLY A 328 16.72 -10.97 -3.75
C GLY A 328 15.56 -11.89 -4.16
N LEU A 329 14.81 -12.45 -3.21
CA LEU A 329 13.66 -13.29 -3.50
C LEU A 329 12.42 -12.46 -3.84
N THR A 330 11.78 -12.77 -4.96
CA THR A 330 10.40 -12.37 -5.27
C THR A 330 9.51 -13.61 -5.22
N ALA A 331 8.46 -13.61 -4.40
CA ALA A 331 7.56 -14.74 -4.26
C ALA A 331 6.11 -14.31 -4.01
N ILE A 332 5.18 -15.05 -4.60
CA ILE A 332 3.74 -14.94 -4.36
C ILE A 332 3.28 -16.26 -3.76
N ILE A 333 2.61 -16.19 -2.62
CA ILE A 333 1.98 -17.34 -1.95
C ILE A 333 0.48 -17.09 -1.94
N SER A 334 -0.29 -17.92 -2.63
CA SER A 334 -1.75 -17.84 -2.68
C SER A 334 -2.36 -19.13 -2.14
N VAL A 335 -3.21 -19.01 -1.14
CA VAL A 335 -3.99 -20.14 -0.61
C VAL A 335 -5.48 -19.87 -0.77
N LYS A 336 -6.22 -20.89 -1.20
CA LYS A 336 -7.68 -20.86 -1.34
C LYS A 336 -8.29 -21.86 -0.39
N LEU A 337 -9.13 -21.39 0.53
CA LEU A 337 -9.68 -22.13 1.66
C LEU A 337 -11.20 -21.99 1.69
N VAL A 338 -11.89 -23.02 2.13
CA VAL A 338 -13.35 -22.97 2.34
C VAL A 338 -13.69 -22.06 3.52
N GLU A 339 -12.96 -22.19 4.63
CA GLU A 339 -13.19 -21.43 5.85
C GLU A 339 -11.90 -20.74 6.33
N PRO A 340 -11.48 -19.62 5.71
CA PRO A 340 -10.31 -18.90 6.17
C PRO A 340 -10.59 -18.18 7.50
N GLN A 341 -9.66 -18.33 8.43
CA GLN A 341 -9.67 -17.67 9.74
C GLN A 341 -8.62 -16.57 9.76
N PHE A 342 -9.05 -15.34 9.94
CA PHE A 342 -8.15 -14.20 10.01
C PHE A 342 -8.03 -13.65 11.43
N GLU A 343 -6.86 -13.17 11.79
CA GLU A 343 -6.68 -12.39 13.01
C GLU A 343 -7.19 -10.95 12.75
N GLY A 344 -8.33 -10.61 13.34
CA GLY A 344 -8.95 -9.28 13.28
C GLY A 344 -9.78 -9.01 12.01
N GLN A 345 -10.53 -7.91 12.05
CA GLN A 345 -11.48 -7.46 11.01
C GLN A 345 -10.77 -7.04 9.72
N THR A 346 -9.54 -6.55 9.80
CA THR A 346 -8.76 -6.09 8.64
C THR A 346 -8.22 -7.22 7.77
N LYS A 347 -8.40 -8.48 8.19
CA LYS A 347 -7.96 -9.69 7.47
C LYS A 347 -6.45 -9.70 7.16
N SER A 348 -5.63 -8.99 7.96
CA SER A 348 -4.21 -8.76 7.69
C SER A 348 -3.33 -9.99 7.90
N LYS A 349 -3.80 -11.01 8.63
CA LYS A 349 -3.04 -12.20 8.99
C LYS A 349 -3.91 -13.45 9.00
N LEU A 350 -3.45 -14.52 8.31
CA LEU A 350 -4.13 -15.82 8.28
C LEU A 350 -3.78 -16.65 9.52
N GLY A 351 -4.82 -17.16 10.21
CA GLY A 351 -4.71 -17.93 11.46
C GLY A 351 -4.80 -19.44 11.34
N ASN A 352 -5.35 -19.98 10.25
CA ASN A 352 -5.59 -21.44 10.04
C ASN A 352 -4.33 -22.28 10.30
N SER A 353 -4.28 -23.01 11.41
CA SER A 353 -3.09 -23.76 11.86
C SER A 353 -2.69 -24.90 10.92
N GLU A 354 -3.66 -25.56 10.26
CA GLU A 354 -3.50 -26.66 9.32
C GLU A 354 -2.78 -26.26 8.03
N ILE A 355 -2.78 -24.98 7.67
CA ILE A 355 -2.18 -24.48 6.44
C ILE A 355 -0.66 -24.43 6.51
N ARG A 356 -0.10 -24.19 7.69
CA ARG A 356 1.35 -24.13 7.86
C ARG A 356 2.05 -25.45 7.47
N PRO A 357 1.69 -26.64 8.02
CA PRO A 357 2.30 -27.90 7.61
C PRO A 357 1.98 -28.28 6.17
N LEU A 358 0.81 -27.90 5.64
CA LEU A 358 0.43 -28.16 4.26
C LEU A 358 1.36 -27.42 3.29
N VAL A 359 1.55 -26.12 3.46
CA VAL A 359 2.43 -25.32 2.61
C VAL A 359 3.88 -25.73 2.78
N ASP A 360 4.32 -26.00 4.02
CA ASP A 360 5.68 -26.47 4.31
C ASP A 360 6.01 -27.78 3.56
N ALA A 361 5.14 -28.77 3.62
CA ALA A 361 5.35 -30.06 2.96
C ALA A 361 5.34 -29.94 1.43
N LEU A 362 4.36 -29.22 0.88
CA LEU A 362 4.22 -29.03 -0.58
C LEU A 362 5.42 -28.29 -1.18
N VAL A 363 5.80 -27.18 -0.55
CA VAL A 363 6.95 -26.37 -1.02
C VAL A 363 8.24 -27.17 -0.92
N ALA A 364 8.43 -27.94 0.17
CA ALA A 364 9.63 -28.76 0.32
C ALA A 364 9.74 -29.81 -0.79
N ASP A 365 8.70 -30.59 -1.00
CA ASP A 365 8.67 -31.66 -2.01
C ASP A 365 8.95 -31.12 -3.43
N LYS A 366 8.23 -30.09 -3.83
CA LYS A 366 8.32 -29.55 -5.19
C LYS A 366 9.61 -28.77 -5.44
N LEU A 367 10.09 -28.03 -4.45
CA LEU A 367 11.33 -27.26 -4.61
C LEU A 367 12.57 -28.17 -4.58
N GLU A 368 12.59 -29.24 -3.78
CA GLU A 368 13.65 -30.24 -3.81
C GLU A 368 13.73 -30.91 -5.20
N ALA A 369 12.58 -31.34 -5.74
CA ALA A 369 12.51 -31.90 -7.08
C ALA A 369 13.03 -30.91 -8.15
N TYR A 370 12.57 -29.67 -8.11
CA TYR A 370 13.02 -28.64 -9.05
C TYR A 370 14.54 -28.42 -9.01
N PHE A 371 15.15 -28.37 -7.82
CA PHE A 371 16.60 -28.18 -7.69
C PHE A 371 17.40 -29.40 -8.20
N GLU A 372 16.85 -30.59 -8.11
CA GLU A 372 17.45 -31.79 -8.69
C GLU A 372 17.34 -31.81 -10.23
N GLU A 373 16.20 -31.37 -10.76
CA GLU A 373 15.95 -31.29 -12.22
C GLU A 373 16.68 -30.11 -12.88
N THR A 374 16.94 -29.02 -12.14
CA THR A 374 17.52 -27.79 -12.67
C THR A 374 18.76 -27.34 -11.86
N PRO A 375 19.88 -28.10 -11.92
CA PRO A 375 21.05 -27.83 -11.09
C PRO A 375 21.69 -26.45 -11.31
N ALA A 376 21.55 -25.88 -12.52
CA ALA A 376 22.07 -24.55 -12.85
C ALA A 376 21.34 -23.45 -12.06
N ALA A 377 20.00 -23.49 -12.00
CA ALA A 377 19.21 -22.57 -11.20
C ALA A 377 19.47 -22.76 -9.70
N ALA A 378 19.51 -24.01 -9.24
CA ALA A 378 19.84 -24.32 -7.84
C ALA A 378 21.22 -23.77 -7.44
N ARG A 379 22.23 -23.89 -8.33
CA ARG A 379 23.58 -23.33 -8.10
C ARG A 379 23.54 -21.80 -8.00
N ALA A 380 22.84 -21.12 -8.90
CA ALA A 380 22.71 -19.67 -8.87
C ALA A 380 22.05 -19.18 -7.57
N VAL A 381 21.00 -19.86 -7.10
CA VAL A 381 20.34 -19.59 -5.81
C VAL A 381 21.32 -19.79 -4.65
N MET A 382 22.06 -20.90 -4.63
CA MET A 382 23.05 -21.19 -3.58
C MET A 382 24.17 -20.14 -3.52
N ASP A 383 24.69 -19.74 -4.68
CA ASP A 383 25.75 -18.72 -4.76
C ASP A 383 25.25 -17.37 -4.23
N LYS A 384 23.98 -17.01 -4.52
CA LYS A 384 23.32 -15.82 -3.99
C LYS A 384 23.17 -15.88 -2.46
N CYS A 385 22.64 -16.99 -1.93
CA CYS A 385 22.46 -17.18 -0.49
C CYS A 385 23.81 -17.16 0.28
N LEU A 386 24.87 -17.74 -0.29
CA LEU A 386 26.21 -17.70 0.31
C LEU A 386 26.79 -16.27 0.31
N ALA A 387 26.56 -15.51 -0.77
CA ALA A 387 26.98 -14.11 -0.83
C ALA A 387 26.25 -13.26 0.23
N ALA A 388 24.94 -13.48 0.40
CA ALA A 388 24.12 -12.85 1.44
C ALA A 388 24.63 -13.19 2.85
N SER A 389 24.91 -14.47 3.12
CA SER A 389 25.42 -14.91 4.42
C SER A 389 26.76 -14.26 4.78
N ARG A 390 27.69 -14.20 3.82
CA ARG A 390 28.98 -13.52 4.02
C ARG A 390 28.79 -12.03 4.30
N ALA A 391 27.87 -11.39 3.57
CA ALA A 391 27.55 -9.97 3.78
C ALA A 391 26.96 -9.70 5.17
N ARG A 392 26.03 -10.54 5.61
CA ARG A 392 25.41 -10.46 6.93
C ARG A 392 26.43 -10.63 8.05
N GLU A 393 27.35 -11.59 7.91
CA GLU A 393 28.43 -11.76 8.88
C GLU A 393 29.37 -10.56 8.94
N ALA A 394 29.72 -9.99 7.79
CA ALA A 394 30.55 -8.78 7.73
C ALA A 394 29.82 -7.59 8.39
N ALA A 395 28.51 -7.41 8.12
CA ALA A 395 27.68 -6.39 8.76
C ALA A 395 27.61 -6.59 10.28
N ARG A 396 27.42 -7.84 10.75
CA ARG A 396 27.43 -8.16 12.19
C ARG A 396 28.76 -7.80 12.87
N LYS A 397 29.88 -8.19 12.27
CA LYS A 397 31.22 -7.84 12.79
C LYS A 397 31.43 -6.33 12.84
N ALA A 398 30.98 -5.60 11.82
CA ALA A 398 31.05 -4.14 11.79
C ALA A 398 30.20 -3.50 12.89
N ARG A 399 28.96 -3.99 13.12
CA ARG A 399 28.09 -3.53 14.23
C ARG A 399 28.72 -3.80 15.61
N GLU A 400 29.25 -4.99 15.81
CA GLU A 400 29.93 -5.35 17.08
C GLU A 400 31.16 -4.49 17.35
N ALA A 401 31.98 -4.23 16.33
CA ALA A 401 33.15 -3.35 16.44
C ALA A 401 32.73 -1.90 16.76
N THR A 402 31.66 -1.41 16.14
CA THR A 402 31.08 -0.08 16.45
C THR A 402 30.54 -0.05 17.87
N ARG A 403 29.76 -1.07 18.29
CA ARG A 403 29.22 -1.17 19.65
C ARG A 403 30.27 -1.23 20.73
N ARG A 404 31.41 -1.91 20.49
CA ARG A 404 32.54 -1.94 21.42
C ARG A 404 33.21 -0.57 21.54
N LYS A 405 33.33 0.19 20.45
CA LYS A 405 33.79 1.58 20.49
C LYS A 405 32.83 2.49 21.24
N THR A 406 31.54 2.33 21.01
CA THR A 406 30.47 3.14 21.65
C THR A 406 30.27 2.79 23.13
N ALA A 407 30.60 1.57 23.57
CA ALA A 407 30.57 1.19 24.98
C ALA A 407 31.73 1.78 25.79
N LEU A 408 32.83 2.17 25.11
CA LEU A 408 34.00 2.88 25.71
C LEU A 408 33.84 4.41 25.63
N GLU A 409 33.09 4.91 24.63
CA GLU A 409 32.67 6.30 24.49
C GLU A 409 31.17 6.32 24.78
N SER A 410 30.75 6.81 25.97
CA SER A 410 29.34 6.97 26.35
C SER A 410 28.49 7.41 25.15
N ALA A 411 27.29 6.87 24.98
CA ALA A 411 26.36 7.04 23.84
C ALA A 411 26.24 8.51 23.37
N ALA A 412 27.29 9.03 22.75
CA ALA A 412 27.32 10.38 22.25
C ALA A 412 26.48 10.46 20.96
N LEU A 413 25.51 11.33 20.99
CA LEU A 413 24.76 11.75 19.82
C LEU A 413 25.71 12.23 18.72
N PRO A 414 25.32 12.14 17.42
CA PRO A 414 26.18 12.65 16.35
C PRO A 414 26.60 14.10 16.62
N GLY A 415 27.89 14.41 16.56
CA GLY A 415 28.39 15.75 16.90
C GLY A 415 27.82 16.88 16.07
N LYS A 416 27.23 16.54 14.90
CA LYS A 416 26.53 17.50 14.06
C LYS A 416 25.03 17.68 14.40
N LEU A 417 24.46 16.83 15.25
CA LEU A 417 23.07 16.96 15.70
C LEU A 417 22.95 18.13 16.69
N ALA A 418 22.08 19.08 16.38
CA ALA A 418 21.61 20.06 17.34
C ALA A 418 20.30 19.55 17.93
N ASP A 419 20.37 18.88 19.07
CA ASP A 419 19.23 18.25 19.73
C ASP A 419 18.30 19.27 20.41
N CYS A 420 17.06 18.82 20.76
CA CYS A 420 16.11 19.59 21.56
C CYS A 420 16.15 19.19 23.02
N SER A 421 15.56 20.01 23.89
CA SER A 421 15.54 19.80 25.34
C SER A 421 14.34 18.96 25.83
N GLU A 422 13.24 18.92 25.06
CA GLU A 422 12.07 18.09 25.37
C GLU A 422 12.43 16.60 25.27
N ARG A 423 11.82 15.79 26.13
CA ARG A 423 12.07 14.35 26.21
C ARG A 423 10.90 13.48 25.81
N ASP A 424 9.71 14.07 25.69
CA ASP A 424 8.53 13.39 25.18
C ASP A 424 8.59 13.32 23.65
N PRO A 425 8.82 12.13 23.04
CA PRO A 425 8.96 12.01 21.58
C PRO A 425 7.77 12.53 20.79
N SER A 426 6.58 12.47 21.38
CA SER A 426 5.33 12.92 20.74
C SER A 426 5.30 14.43 20.47
N LYS A 427 6.08 15.19 21.24
CA LYS A 427 6.24 16.64 21.14
C LYS A 427 7.48 17.04 20.34
N CYS A 428 8.42 16.11 20.15
CA CYS A 428 9.71 16.39 19.50
C CYS A 428 9.64 16.18 17.99
N GLU A 429 10.36 17.03 17.26
CA GLU A 429 10.54 16.91 15.84
C GLU A 429 12.01 17.11 15.44
N ILE A 430 12.45 16.37 14.41
CA ILE A 430 13.79 16.50 13.85
C ILE A 430 13.71 16.89 12.38
N PHE A 431 14.47 17.93 12.01
CA PHE A 431 14.62 18.37 10.63
C PHE A 431 15.92 17.79 10.06
N LEU A 432 15.79 17.06 8.97
CA LEU A 432 16.90 16.59 8.14
C LEU A 432 17.16 17.66 7.10
N VAL A 433 18.22 18.41 7.25
CA VAL A 433 18.48 19.64 6.47
C VAL A 433 19.61 19.41 5.49
N GLU A 434 19.41 19.81 4.24
CA GLU A 434 20.44 19.74 3.22
C GLU A 434 21.54 20.76 3.46
N GLY A 435 22.78 20.26 3.63
CA GLY A 435 23.99 21.07 3.75
C GLY A 435 24.20 21.75 5.11
N ASP A 436 25.45 22.17 5.32
CA ASP A 436 25.86 22.83 6.58
C ASP A 436 25.37 24.29 6.64
N SER A 437 25.20 24.98 5.48
CA SER A 437 24.73 26.37 5.42
C SER A 437 23.29 26.51 5.88
N ALA A 438 22.37 25.79 5.23
CA ALA A 438 20.96 25.77 5.63
C ALA A 438 20.79 25.17 7.05
N GLY A 439 21.62 24.16 7.40
CA GLY A 439 21.69 23.64 8.75
C GLY A 439 22.08 24.67 9.81
N GLY A 440 22.92 25.64 9.46
CA GLY A 440 23.29 26.79 10.32
C GLY A 440 22.08 27.69 10.58
N SER A 441 21.43 28.18 9.51
CA SER A 441 20.24 29.03 9.60
C SER A 441 19.09 28.31 10.37
N ALA A 442 18.89 27.00 10.11
CA ALA A 442 17.89 26.20 10.82
C ALA A 442 18.20 26.08 12.32
N LYS A 443 19.48 25.88 12.71
CA LYS A 443 19.91 25.84 14.11
C LYS A 443 19.68 27.15 14.86
N GLU A 444 19.84 28.27 14.18
CA GLU A 444 19.60 29.61 14.75
C GLU A 444 18.10 29.89 14.87
N GLY A 445 17.31 29.52 13.83
CA GLY A 445 15.89 29.86 13.75
C GLY A 445 14.97 28.92 14.53
N ARG A 446 15.40 27.71 14.89
CA ARG A 446 14.57 26.70 15.54
C ARG A 446 14.07 27.05 16.94
N ASP A 447 12.98 26.48 17.38
CA ASP A 447 12.68 26.37 18.79
C ASP A 447 13.50 25.23 19.41
N ARG A 448 14.47 25.59 20.26
CA ARG A 448 15.38 24.64 20.92
C ARG A 448 14.69 23.71 21.92
N HIS A 449 13.47 24.04 22.29
CA HIS A 449 12.72 23.22 23.25
C HIS A 449 12.31 21.90 22.63
N TYR A 450 11.73 21.88 21.44
CA TYR A 450 11.18 20.66 20.81
C TYR A 450 11.70 20.37 19.39
N GLN A 451 12.47 21.27 18.77
CA GLN A 451 13.02 21.07 17.43
C GLN A 451 14.50 20.69 17.44
N ALA A 452 14.84 19.57 16.83
CA ALA A 452 16.21 19.14 16.57
C ALA A 452 16.60 19.35 15.10
N ILE A 453 17.88 19.62 14.82
CA ILE A 453 18.41 19.80 13.47
C ILE A 453 19.55 18.82 13.23
N LEU A 454 19.47 18.06 12.15
CA LEU A 454 20.50 17.16 11.66
C LEU A 454 20.88 17.58 10.23
N PRO A 455 21.98 18.31 10.03
CA PRO A 455 22.49 18.62 8.70
C PRO A 455 23.01 17.34 8.01
N LEU A 456 22.67 17.17 6.74
CA LEU A 456 23.15 16.09 5.87
C LEU A 456 24.14 16.66 4.87
N ARG A 457 25.31 16.05 4.71
CA ARG A 457 26.36 16.51 3.80
C ARG A 457 26.20 15.85 2.43
N GLY A 458 25.53 16.54 1.54
CA GLY A 458 25.32 16.12 0.16
C GLY A 458 24.37 14.92 0.02
N LYS A 459 24.42 14.28 -1.14
CA LYS A 459 23.56 13.14 -1.48
C LYS A 459 23.91 11.93 -0.62
N ILE A 460 22.93 11.41 0.10
CA ILE A 460 23.11 10.16 0.86
C ILE A 460 23.22 8.96 -0.08
N LEU A 461 23.70 7.85 0.46
CA LEU A 461 23.84 6.61 -0.29
C LEU A 461 22.47 6.09 -0.78
N ASN A 462 22.38 5.71 -2.07
CA ASN A 462 21.22 5.03 -2.60
C ASN A 462 21.16 3.59 -2.07
N VAL A 463 20.26 3.35 -1.12
CA VAL A 463 20.14 2.05 -0.43
C VAL A 463 19.49 0.98 -1.31
N GLU A 464 18.75 1.35 -2.37
CA GLU A 464 18.17 0.39 -3.32
C GLU A 464 19.23 -0.48 -4.00
N LYS A 465 20.40 0.13 -4.29
CA LYS A 465 21.53 -0.50 -4.98
C LYS A 465 22.63 -1.01 -4.05
N THR A 466 22.43 -0.95 -2.73
CA THR A 466 23.54 -1.09 -1.80
C THR A 466 23.25 -2.15 -0.74
N ARG A 467 24.23 -2.99 -0.50
CA ARG A 467 24.18 -4.01 0.55
C ARG A 467 24.19 -3.39 1.94
N GLU A 468 23.56 -4.07 2.89
CA GLU A 468 23.37 -3.61 4.28
C GLU A 468 24.71 -3.26 4.99
N ASP A 469 25.78 -4.01 4.74
CA ASP A 469 27.10 -3.75 5.32
C ASP A 469 27.68 -2.38 4.90
N ARG A 470 27.48 -1.99 3.66
CA ARG A 470 27.89 -0.67 3.15
C ARG A 470 26.96 0.45 3.62
N ILE A 471 25.66 0.18 3.71
CA ILE A 471 24.68 1.12 4.25
C ILE A 471 25.07 1.54 5.67
N LEU A 472 25.37 0.56 6.53
CA LEU A 472 25.86 0.79 7.89
C LEU A 472 27.28 1.37 7.95
N GLY A 473 28.03 1.32 6.85
CA GLY A 473 29.31 2.01 6.69
C GLY A 473 29.18 3.53 6.48
N ASN A 474 28.05 3.99 5.92
CA ASN A 474 27.85 5.38 5.55
C ASN A 474 27.65 6.29 6.78
N ALA A 475 28.38 7.41 6.84
CA ALA A 475 28.37 8.30 7.99
C ALA A 475 27.03 9.03 8.20
N GLU A 476 26.38 9.44 7.10
CA GLU A 476 25.11 10.16 7.14
C GLU A 476 23.97 9.25 7.63
N ILE A 477 23.93 8.02 7.12
CA ILE A 477 22.94 7.01 7.53
C ILE A 477 23.17 6.63 9.01
N LYS A 478 24.42 6.43 9.44
CA LYS A 478 24.71 6.20 10.87
C LYS A 478 24.25 7.34 11.76
N ALA A 479 24.46 8.58 11.33
CA ALA A 479 24.03 9.75 12.07
C ALA A 479 22.50 9.77 12.23
N MET A 480 21.74 9.45 11.17
CA MET A 480 20.27 9.36 11.23
C MET A 480 19.81 8.23 12.17
N ILE A 481 20.35 7.01 12.02
CA ILE A 481 20.00 5.86 12.88
C ILE A 481 20.25 6.20 14.36
N THR A 482 21.39 6.81 14.66
CA THR A 482 21.74 7.20 16.03
C THR A 482 20.86 8.33 16.56
N ALA A 483 20.54 9.33 15.74
CA ALA A 483 19.67 10.44 16.11
C ALA A 483 18.24 9.96 16.42
N PHE A 484 17.68 9.09 15.59
CA PHE A 484 16.31 8.59 15.76
C PHE A 484 16.17 7.67 16.98
N GLY A 485 17.16 6.85 17.29
CA GLY A 485 17.16 5.98 18.46
C GLY A 485 16.38 4.67 18.31
N GLY A 486 15.57 4.52 17.27
CA GLY A 486 14.68 3.36 17.06
C GLY A 486 15.35 2.10 16.46
N GLY A 487 16.65 2.14 16.13
CA GLY A 487 17.34 1.03 15.48
C GLY A 487 17.25 1.07 13.95
N PHE A 488 17.46 -0.08 13.29
CA PHE A 488 17.58 -0.16 11.82
C PHE A 488 17.14 -1.52 11.30
N GLY A 489 16.46 -1.55 10.15
CA GLY A 489 16.02 -2.77 9.48
C GLY A 489 15.08 -3.58 10.37
N LYS A 490 15.32 -4.88 10.49
CA LYS A 490 14.48 -5.78 11.29
C LYS A 490 14.51 -5.50 12.80
N SER A 491 15.52 -4.78 13.28
CA SER A 491 15.62 -4.36 14.68
C SER A 491 15.00 -2.98 14.94
N PHE A 492 14.37 -2.39 13.96
CA PHE A 492 13.71 -1.10 14.10
C PHE A 492 12.48 -1.24 15.02
N ASP A 493 12.45 -0.40 16.05
CA ASP A 493 11.40 -0.38 17.06
C ASP A 493 10.90 1.07 17.21
N PRO A 494 9.71 1.39 16.68
CA PRO A 494 9.16 2.75 16.72
C PRO A 494 8.92 3.26 18.15
N SER A 495 8.72 2.36 19.13
CA SER A 495 8.54 2.76 20.54
C SER A 495 9.77 3.41 21.16
N LYS A 496 10.95 3.25 20.54
CA LYS A 496 12.22 3.81 20.99
C LYS A 496 12.63 5.08 20.24
N LEU A 497 11.77 5.58 19.34
CA LEU A 497 12.03 6.81 18.63
C LEU A 497 12.14 7.99 19.59
N ARG A 498 13.06 8.90 19.28
CA ARG A 498 13.23 10.14 20.02
C ARG A 498 12.40 11.29 19.48
N TYR A 499 11.87 11.17 18.25
CA TYR A 499 11.08 12.19 17.56
C TYR A 499 9.93 11.52 16.82
N HIS A 500 8.70 11.98 17.05
CA HIS A 500 7.52 11.50 16.32
C HIS A 500 7.21 12.36 15.08
N ARG A 501 8.06 13.34 14.75
CA ARG A 501 8.04 14.03 13.46
C ARG A 501 9.46 14.09 12.89
N ILE A 502 9.65 13.41 11.77
CA ILE A 502 10.91 13.39 11.02
C ILE A 502 10.64 14.16 9.74
N VAL A 503 11.19 15.36 9.64
CA VAL A 503 10.89 16.31 8.58
C VAL A 503 12.05 16.37 7.60
N CYS A 504 11.81 15.97 6.34
CA CYS A 504 12.74 16.17 5.24
C CYS A 504 12.65 17.64 4.80
N MET A 505 13.71 18.40 5.01
CA MET A 505 13.83 19.82 4.65
C MET A 505 15.00 19.99 3.68
N THR A 506 14.69 19.84 2.39
CA THR A 506 15.64 19.92 1.27
C THR A 506 15.36 21.15 0.43
N ASP A 507 16.34 21.57 -0.35
CA ASP A 507 16.20 22.67 -1.30
C ASP A 507 15.09 22.40 -2.33
N ALA A 508 14.53 23.43 -2.91
CA ALA A 508 13.44 23.30 -3.87
C ALA A 508 13.90 22.95 -5.30
N ASP A 509 15.19 22.72 -5.49
CA ASP A 509 15.83 22.40 -6.76
C ASP A 509 15.83 20.88 -7.06
N VAL A 510 16.43 20.49 -8.19
CA VAL A 510 16.53 19.09 -8.62
C VAL A 510 17.39 18.24 -7.68
N ASP A 511 18.42 18.82 -7.08
CA ASP A 511 19.32 18.13 -6.16
C ASP A 511 18.63 17.86 -4.83
N GLY A 512 17.91 18.84 -4.29
CA GLY A 512 17.09 18.67 -3.09
C GLY A 512 15.96 17.65 -3.28
N SER A 513 15.34 17.64 -4.47
CA SER A 513 14.36 16.59 -4.84
C SER A 513 15.00 15.21 -4.87
N HIS A 514 16.24 15.08 -5.37
CA HIS A 514 16.98 13.82 -5.37
C HIS A 514 17.36 13.38 -3.94
N ILE A 515 17.78 14.27 -3.07
CA ILE A 515 18.08 13.95 -1.66
C ILE A 515 16.81 13.49 -0.95
N ARG A 516 15.68 14.13 -1.20
CA ARG A 516 14.38 13.74 -0.64
C ARG A 516 13.99 12.33 -1.04
N ILE A 517 14.12 11.95 -2.33
CA ILE A 517 13.78 10.59 -2.76
C ILE A 517 14.76 9.56 -2.19
N LEU A 518 16.04 9.88 -2.03
CA LEU A 518 17.02 9.01 -1.36
C LEU A 518 16.64 8.76 0.10
N LEU A 519 16.20 9.79 0.83
CA LEU A 519 15.70 9.68 2.21
C LEU A 519 14.45 8.80 2.28
N LEU A 520 13.48 9.03 1.41
CA LEU A 520 12.26 8.24 1.34
C LEU A 520 12.56 6.78 1.00
N THR A 521 13.50 6.51 0.08
CA THR A 521 13.98 5.16 -0.23
C THR A 521 14.57 4.48 1.01
N PHE A 522 15.39 5.20 1.78
CA PHE A 522 15.97 4.69 3.01
C PHE A 522 14.89 4.36 4.07
N PHE A 523 13.92 5.23 4.27
CA PHE A 523 12.83 4.98 5.22
C PHE A 523 11.96 3.82 4.77
N TYR A 524 11.57 3.79 3.51
CA TYR A 524 10.74 2.73 2.96
C TYR A 524 11.38 1.34 3.06
N ARG A 525 12.68 1.23 2.70
CA ARG A 525 13.40 -0.06 2.69
C ARG A 525 13.82 -0.56 4.06
N HIS A 526 14.17 0.34 4.97
CA HIS A 526 14.80 -0.04 6.24
C HIS A 526 14.07 0.40 7.51
N MET A 527 13.08 1.26 7.39
CA MET A 527 12.27 1.75 8.51
C MET A 527 10.80 1.99 8.09
N PRO A 528 10.12 1.01 7.42
CA PRO A 528 8.79 1.23 6.83
C PRO A 528 7.76 1.70 7.86
N LYS A 529 7.85 1.26 9.11
CA LYS A 529 6.98 1.71 10.20
C LYS A 529 7.01 3.21 10.46
N LEU A 530 8.09 3.92 10.07
CA LEU A 530 8.11 5.39 10.15
C LEU A 530 7.03 6.02 9.25
N ILE A 531 6.79 5.42 8.08
CA ILE A 531 5.79 5.88 7.12
C ILE A 531 4.40 5.37 7.54
N GLU A 532 4.29 4.10 7.89
CA GLU A 532 3.04 3.44 8.29
C GLU A 532 2.39 4.12 9.50
N GLU A 533 3.18 4.46 10.52
CA GLU A 533 2.73 5.16 11.72
C GLU A 533 2.65 6.69 11.53
N GLY A 534 3.09 7.18 10.38
CA GLY A 534 2.93 8.58 9.95
C GLY A 534 3.86 9.57 10.64
N TYR A 535 5.10 9.17 10.88
CA TYR A 535 6.13 10.02 11.48
C TYR A 535 6.96 10.81 10.46
N VAL A 536 6.83 10.52 9.15
CA VAL A 536 7.61 11.18 8.09
C VAL A 536 6.85 12.33 7.46
N TYR A 537 7.50 13.46 7.34
CA TYR A 537 6.97 14.69 6.75
C TYR A 537 7.96 15.30 5.75
N ILE A 538 7.44 16.05 4.80
CA ILE A 538 8.19 16.87 3.84
C ILE A 538 7.84 18.32 4.11
N ALA A 539 8.84 19.14 4.45
CA ALA A 539 8.66 20.57 4.57
C ALA A 539 8.57 21.22 3.18
N GLN A 540 7.70 22.19 3.03
CA GLN A 540 7.60 22.98 1.82
C GLN A 540 8.03 24.42 2.10
N PRO A 541 9.30 24.79 1.81
CA PRO A 541 9.73 26.16 1.86
C PRO A 541 9.09 26.97 0.72
N PRO A 542 8.93 28.29 0.85
CA PRO A 542 8.44 29.14 -0.24
C PRO A 542 9.48 29.23 -1.37
N LEU A 543 8.99 29.25 -2.61
CA LEU A 543 9.82 29.50 -3.79
C LEU A 543 10.09 30.99 -4.03
N TYR A 544 9.14 31.82 -3.64
CA TYR A 544 9.21 33.26 -3.92
C TYR A 544 8.88 34.11 -2.69
N LYS A 545 9.56 35.28 -2.59
CA LYS A 545 9.15 36.37 -1.74
C LYS A 545 8.79 37.55 -2.65
N VAL A 546 7.55 37.99 -2.60
CA VAL A 546 7.03 39.11 -3.38
C VAL A 546 6.85 40.30 -2.44
N THR A 547 7.55 41.42 -2.72
CA THR A 547 7.52 42.63 -1.88
C THR A 547 6.91 43.78 -2.67
N LYS A 548 5.87 44.41 -2.09
CA LYS A 548 5.28 45.65 -2.61
C LYS A 548 5.27 46.70 -1.52
N GLY A 549 6.13 47.69 -1.64
CA GLY A 549 6.30 48.75 -0.63
C GLY A 549 6.83 48.17 0.70
N LYS A 550 6.01 48.22 1.77
CA LYS A 550 6.37 47.68 3.09
C LYS A 550 5.82 46.29 3.35
N THR A 551 5.04 45.70 2.44
CA THR A 551 4.39 44.41 2.61
C THR A 551 5.10 43.36 1.79
N SER A 552 5.45 42.22 2.42
CA SER A 552 6.01 41.07 1.75
C SER A 552 5.07 39.87 1.93
N ARG A 553 4.91 39.06 0.87
CA ARG A 553 4.18 37.80 0.90
C ARG A 553 5.06 36.68 0.35
N TYR A 554 5.06 35.54 1.03
CA TYR A 554 5.73 34.34 0.58
C TYR A 554 4.77 33.50 -0.30
N VAL A 555 5.31 32.93 -1.37
CA VAL A 555 4.54 32.16 -2.36
C VAL A 555 5.27 30.85 -2.64
N TYR A 556 4.51 29.76 -2.73
CA TYR A 556 5.05 28.40 -2.67
C TYR A 556 5.16 27.72 -4.04
N ASP A 557 4.50 28.22 -5.08
CA ASP A 557 4.55 27.70 -6.44
C ASP A 557 4.30 28.80 -7.49
N ASP A 558 4.55 28.47 -8.77
CA ASP A 558 4.42 29.42 -9.88
C ASP A 558 2.97 29.81 -10.16
N SER A 559 2.02 28.91 -9.92
CA SER A 559 0.60 29.20 -10.13
C SER A 559 0.09 30.21 -9.10
N ALA A 560 0.47 30.01 -7.85
CA ALA A 560 0.18 30.96 -6.78
C ALA A 560 0.87 32.31 -6.99
N LEU A 561 2.09 32.33 -7.56
CA LEU A 561 2.76 33.56 -7.96
C LEU A 561 1.98 34.32 -9.04
N LYS A 562 1.57 33.63 -10.11
CA LYS A 562 0.77 34.22 -11.19
C LYS A 562 -0.56 34.77 -10.66
N ALA A 563 -1.24 34.01 -9.79
CA ALA A 563 -2.49 34.44 -9.15
C ALA A 563 -2.27 35.73 -8.30
N TYR A 564 -1.22 35.74 -7.48
CA TYR A 564 -0.93 36.88 -6.63
C TYR A 564 -0.51 38.13 -7.43
N LEU A 565 0.25 37.95 -8.51
CA LEU A 565 0.60 39.08 -9.40
C LEU A 565 -0.64 39.64 -10.10
N ALA A 566 -1.60 38.82 -10.48
CA ALA A 566 -2.88 39.25 -11.03
C ALA A 566 -3.71 40.05 -10.00
N GLU A 567 -3.72 39.61 -8.72
CA GLU A 567 -4.36 40.31 -7.61
C GLU A 567 -3.76 41.72 -7.37
N LEU A 568 -2.43 41.85 -7.50
CA LEU A 568 -1.72 43.13 -7.34
C LEU A 568 -2.00 44.16 -8.44
N GLY A 569 -2.50 43.73 -9.61
CA GLY A 569 -2.84 44.56 -10.77
C GLY A 569 -1.66 44.80 -11.72
N LYS A 570 -1.98 45.09 -13.00
CA LYS A 570 -0.98 45.22 -14.08
C LYS A 570 0.04 46.33 -13.89
N ASP A 571 -0.29 47.36 -13.12
CA ASP A 571 0.60 48.51 -12.87
C ASP A 571 1.49 48.36 -11.63
N ALA A 572 1.29 47.24 -10.88
CA ALA A 572 2.12 46.94 -9.75
C ALA A 572 3.48 46.42 -10.22
N LYS A 573 4.55 47.03 -9.73
CA LYS A 573 5.94 46.55 -9.94
C LYS A 573 6.47 46.03 -8.60
N PRO A 574 6.05 44.80 -8.17
CA PRO A 574 6.61 44.22 -6.97
C PRO A 574 8.05 43.79 -7.21
N ASP A 575 8.85 43.81 -6.15
CA ASP A 575 10.14 43.11 -6.12
C ASP A 575 9.90 41.62 -5.84
N ILE A 576 10.43 40.75 -6.72
CA ILE A 576 10.26 39.31 -6.65
C ILE A 576 11.63 38.69 -6.43
N GLN A 577 11.83 38.16 -5.24
CA GLN A 577 13.00 37.34 -4.90
C GLN A 577 12.64 35.86 -5.06
N ARG A 578 13.34 35.12 -5.93
CA ARG A 578 13.26 33.65 -6.04
C ARG A 578 14.32 33.04 -5.12
N TYR A 579 13.92 32.08 -4.29
CA TYR A 579 14.84 31.28 -3.48
C TYR A 579 15.24 30.04 -4.26
N LYS A 580 16.54 29.84 -4.48
CA LYS A 580 17.08 28.62 -5.11
C LYS A 580 17.35 27.52 -4.08
N GLY A 581 17.65 27.90 -2.84
CA GLY A 581 17.91 26.97 -1.76
C GLY A 581 17.67 27.59 -0.38
N LEU A 582 17.53 26.73 0.62
CA LEU A 582 17.32 27.09 2.03
C LEU A 582 18.47 27.90 2.62
N GLY A 583 19.68 27.75 2.07
CA GLY A 583 20.86 28.50 2.48
C GLY A 583 20.80 30.00 2.15
N GLU A 584 19.89 30.43 1.27
CA GLU A 584 19.63 31.82 0.96
C GLU A 584 18.68 32.52 1.95
N MET A 585 18.02 31.71 2.82
CA MET A 585 17.08 32.24 3.80
C MET A 585 17.78 32.56 5.13
N SER A 586 17.44 33.68 5.72
CA SER A 586 17.85 33.98 7.09
C SER A 586 17.16 33.08 8.08
N ALA A 587 17.70 32.95 9.29
CA ALA A 587 17.11 32.15 10.37
C ALA A 587 15.64 32.53 10.67
N THR A 588 15.34 33.84 10.66
CA THR A 588 13.98 34.36 10.86
C THR A 588 13.04 33.97 9.71
N GLN A 589 13.51 34.12 8.46
CA GLN A 589 12.70 33.72 7.29
C GLN A 589 12.40 32.22 7.29
N LEU A 590 13.39 31.40 7.62
CA LEU A 590 13.22 29.96 7.69
C LEU A 590 12.26 29.55 8.82
N TRP A 591 12.34 30.24 9.96
CA TRP A 591 11.36 30.05 11.04
C TRP A 591 9.96 30.40 10.58
N ASP A 592 9.75 31.63 10.11
CA ASP A 592 8.41 32.15 9.79
C ASP A 592 7.69 31.38 8.68
N THR A 593 8.43 30.75 7.76
CA THR A 593 7.84 30.11 6.57
C THR A 593 7.83 28.57 6.62
N THR A 594 8.80 27.95 7.32
CA THR A 594 9.06 26.51 7.16
C THR A 594 9.12 25.76 8.48
N MET A 595 9.50 26.40 9.59
CA MET A 595 9.71 25.72 10.86
C MET A 595 8.64 26.01 11.91
N ASN A 596 8.03 27.20 11.89
CA ASN A 596 7.00 27.59 12.85
C ASN A 596 5.72 26.74 12.65
N PRO A 597 5.25 26.00 13.67
CA PRO A 597 4.05 25.16 13.58
C PRO A 597 2.78 25.89 13.14
N GLU A 598 2.66 27.21 13.41
CA GLU A 598 1.47 28.02 13.11
C GLU A 598 1.39 28.44 11.64
N THR A 599 2.54 28.54 10.94
CA THR A 599 2.61 29.16 9.60
C THR A 599 3.18 28.24 8.52
N ARG A 600 3.91 27.19 8.92
CA ARG A 600 4.58 26.26 7.98
C ARG A 600 3.61 25.40 7.20
N VAL A 601 4.02 25.04 5.99
CA VAL A 601 3.36 24.02 5.17
C VAL A 601 4.21 22.75 5.17
N MET A 602 3.59 21.61 5.51
CA MET A 602 4.22 20.30 5.49
C MET A 602 3.28 19.26 4.91
N TYR A 603 3.82 18.32 4.13
CA TYR A 603 3.11 17.16 3.66
C TYR A 603 3.46 15.94 4.50
N LYS A 604 2.46 15.26 5.03
CA LYS A 604 2.64 13.96 5.68
C LYS A 604 2.82 12.89 4.62
N VAL A 605 3.89 12.10 4.73
CA VAL A 605 4.12 10.97 3.83
C VAL A 605 3.22 9.82 4.25
N THR A 606 2.48 9.27 3.31
CA THR A 606 1.59 8.12 3.53
C THR A 606 1.88 7.03 2.50
N LEU A 607 1.73 5.79 2.91
CA LEU A 607 1.83 4.63 2.02
C LEU A 607 0.41 4.17 1.69
N LYS A 608 -0.07 4.49 0.49
CA LYS A 608 -1.41 4.07 0.03
C LYS A 608 -1.39 2.63 -0.51
N ASP A 609 -0.33 2.27 -1.23
CA ASP A 609 -0.14 1.00 -1.89
C ASP A 609 1.34 0.57 -1.80
N ALA A 610 1.61 -0.51 -1.07
CA ALA A 610 2.97 -0.98 -0.84
C ALA A 610 3.58 -1.63 -2.09
N ILE A 611 2.78 -2.27 -2.95
CA ILE A 611 3.25 -2.93 -4.17
C ILE A 611 3.63 -1.88 -5.21
N ALA A 612 2.76 -0.91 -5.46
CA ALA A 612 3.04 0.19 -6.37
C ALA A 612 4.25 1.02 -5.90
N ALA A 613 4.42 1.22 -4.60
CA ALA A 613 5.60 1.89 -4.04
C ALA A 613 6.88 1.08 -4.27
N ASP A 614 6.86 -0.26 -4.07
CA ASP A 614 8.00 -1.13 -4.35
C ASP A 614 8.41 -1.07 -5.81
N GLU A 615 7.44 -1.16 -6.73
CA GLU A 615 7.69 -1.04 -8.17
C GLU A 615 8.32 0.32 -8.51
N LEU A 616 7.80 1.41 -7.97
CA LEU A 616 8.27 2.76 -8.26
C LEU A 616 9.68 3.01 -7.70
N PHE A 617 9.97 2.59 -6.46
CA PHE A 617 11.31 2.68 -5.91
C PHE A 617 12.31 1.83 -6.69
N THR A 618 11.96 0.61 -7.08
CA THR A 618 12.79 -0.25 -7.92
C THR A 618 13.05 0.37 -9.29
N LEU A 619 12.02 0.95 -9.92
CA LEU A 619 12.11 1.60 -11.23
C LEU A 619 13.02 2.84 -11.17
N LEU A 620 12.76 3.76 -10.24
CA LEU A 620 13.45 5.04 -10.17
C LEU A 620 14.84 4.94 -9.56
N MET A 621 15.03 4.08 -8.57
CA MET A 621 16.26 4.02 -7.75
C MET A 621 17.09 2.75 -8.00
N GLY A 622 16.55 1.76 -8.73
CA GLY A 622 17.21 0.51 -9.07
C GLY A 622 18.33 0.66 -10.11
N ASP A 623 18.96 -0.47 -10.47
CA ASP A 623 20.13 -0.48 -11.37
C ASP A 623 19.77 -0.37 -12.86
N GLN A 624 18.55 -0.78 -13.23
CA GLN A 624 18.09 -0.77 -14.62
C GLN A 624 17.88 0.66 -15.12
N VAL A 625 18.57 1.01 -16.20
CA VAL A 625 18.53 2.37 -16.78
C VAL A 625 17.36 2.53 -17.75
N GLU A 626 17.14 1.53 -18.61
CA GLU A 626 16.16 1.61 -19.70
C GLU A 626 14.71 1.80 -19.22
N PRO A 627 14.20 1.02 -18.23
CA PRO A 627 12.85 1.23 -17.71
C PRO A 627 12.65 2.63 -17.08
N ARG A 628 13.70 3.17 -16.46
CA ARG A 628 13.66 4.54 -15.90
C ARG A 628 13.59 5.58 -17.01
N ARG A 629 14.34 5.39 -18.09
CA ARG A 629 14.32 6.26 -19.25
C ARG A 629 12.95 6.26 -19.92
N GLU A 630 12.37 5.08 -20.15
CA GLU A 630 11.01 4.95 -20.68
C GLU A 630 9.96 5.66 -19.79
N PHE A 631 10.08 5.50 -18.47
CA PHE A 631 9.20 6.20 -17.53
C PHE A 631 9.32 7.72 -17.67
N ILE A 632 10.53 8.27 -17.78
CA ILE A 632 10.77 9.70 -17.95
C ILE A 632 10.17 10.18 -19.27
N GLU A 633 10.36 9.45 -20.37
CA GLU A 633 9.83 9.78 -21.69
C GLU A 633 8.29 9.78 -21.70
N GLN A 634 7.66 8.78 -21.08
CA GLN A 634 6.20 8.67 -20.98
C GLN A 634 5.58 9.82 -20.15
N ASN A 635 6.27 10.26 -19.10
CA ASN A 635 5.80 11.29 -18.20
C ASN A 635 6.34 12.70 -18.50
N ALA A 636 7.12 12.86 -19.57
CA ALA A 636 7.75 14.16 -19.92
C ALA A 636 6.73 15.29 -20.11
N LYS A 637 5.53 14.98 -20.59
CA LYS A 637 4.44 15.95 -20.78
C LYS A 637 3.87 16.51 -19.47
N LEU A 638 4.09 15.81 -18.34
CA LEU A 638 3.63 16.25 -17.02
C LEU A 638 4.58 17.27 -16.38
N VAL A 639 5.77 17.44 -16.93
CA VAL A 639 6.75 18.41 -16.44
C VAL A 639 6.42 19.78 -17.05
N ALA A 640 5.85 20.66 -16.25
CA ALA A 640 5.44 21.98 -16.68
C ALA A 640 6.62 22.97 -16.82
N ASP A 641 7.66 22.83 -15.99
CA ASP A 641 8.85 23.69 -15.98
C ASP A 641 10.12 22.84 -15.83
N LEU A 642 11.01 22.95 -16.80
CA LEU A 642 12.37 22.45 -16.70
C LEU A 642 13.23 23.57 -16.09
N ASP A 643 13.83 23.32 -14.95
CA ASP A 643 14.85 24.19 -14.38
C ASP A 643 16.15 23.99 -15.20
N ILE A 644 16.27 24.75 -16.29
CA ILE A 644 17.42 24.72 -17.22
C ILE A 644 18.38 25.85 -16.84
#